data_9e2b421c06592020de332db5cc90895e
#
_entry.id   9e2b421c06592020de332db5cc90895e
#
_cell.length_a   1.000
_cell.length_b   1.000
_cell.length_c   1.000
_cell.angle_alpha   90.00
_cell.angle_beta   90.00
_cell.angle_gamma   90.00
#
_symmetry.space_group_name_H-M   'P 1'
#
loop_
_entity.id
_entity.type
_entity.pdbx_description
1 polymer ?
#
loop_
_entity_poly.entity_id
_entity_poly.type
_entity_poly.pdbx_seq_one_letter_code
_entity_poly.pdbx_strand_id
1 'polypeptide(L)'
;MKKLKVYSSQFNYQYGNSIHFPYSIASLFAYIKSFPELDKKLQFEKTFIFRNKLDEYIETIENPDILLCSCYVWNWEITNMLAKKVKEKYPECKVIYGGPQVPLRYTGRVPLGWVEDTTGNFFKDYPYVDVLVHQEGEYTIKNIFEKYLDNGELSEVGGIETKDFRTEAQDRIWDLDTLPSPYLTDLVWDLVDPVEGVEYIAAWETNRGCPFQCTFCDWGSATKTKVRKWGMDKLFEEIEWFADNKIPYIDCCDANFGIFTDRDLSLAKKLSSEKRAKGYPGRIRPAWTKSSSDKVIPVAKELLDADLLRAVTLAVQSLDPTTLQVIKRRNIKFDKFGELVHKFRDEKIENYTELIMGMPGETLDSFKVGLEQLMELFPRPVVFIYNCGVFVNAPMNEPSYVLKYNIETIKSPIYLWHSSIHNRGEIPEYEDVIINTNTFNLDELKEMYTYGWFMQAFHSLGITEYISKFYHQTYDLSYIDFYTSLKDYCENFDSMFQREYDTVRDYIDIGYDGGGWNHYDKSLAEILWPIEEATWLRCVKESSVLQNELLKFIDFLEKQRGFETKAEIILDLVKFQVYLLMTMDNNNEIKTLSSDYDWKSFLVNDKKNIKDLIKRPTEYHYSNKVLEGDREQWCMKAIWIGRSQGNYKAHPEFLYENLNDVIKDMLQDSTEIRQGENPQSGV
;
A
#
# COMPACT_ATOMS: atom_id res chain seq x y z
N MET A 1 9.55 -21.55 42.27
CA MET A 1 9.26 -20.10 42.20
C MET A 1 8.04 -19.92 41.30
N LYS A 2 7.13 -19.00 41.61
CA LYS A 2 6.03 -18.63 40.71
C LYS A 2 6.66 -17.98 39.47
N LYS A 3 6.28 -18.41 38.27
CA LYS A 3 6.69 -17.77 37.04
C LYS A 3 5.92 -16.45 36.87
N LEU A 4 6.57 -15.43 36.28
CA LEU A 4 5.87 -14.23 35.81
C LEU A 4 5.02 -14.58 34.60
N LYS A 5 3.72 -14.29 34.68
CA LYS A 5 2.76 -14.56 33.61
C LYS A 5 2.69 -13.36 32.67
N VAL A 6 3.10 -13.58 31.42
CA VAL A 6 3.25 -12.54 30.41
C VAL A 6 2.20 -12.72 29.33
N TYR A 7 1.29 -11.77 29.23
CA TYR A 7 0.37 -11.61 28.13
C TYR A 7 0.93 -10.62 27.11
N SER A 8 0.51 -10.75 25.87
CA SER A 8 0.97 -9.83 24.81
C SER A 8 -0.11 -9.56 23.78
N SER A 9 0.00 -8.42 23.11
CA SER A 9 -0.86 -8.03 21.99
C SER A 9 -0.09 -7.44 20.84
N GLN A 10 -0.49 -7.84 19.62
CA GLN A 10 -0.12 -7.23 18.35
C GLN A 10 -1.34 -7.34 17.44
N PHE A 11 -2.36 -6.53 17.69
CA PHE A 11 -3.58 -6.56 16.91
C PHE A 11 -3.29 -6.18 15.45
N ASN A 12 -3.83 -6.97 14.53
CA ASN A 12 -3.69 -6.76 13.09
C ASN A 12 -5.07 -6.73 12.43
N TYR A 13 -5.16 -6.08 11.28
CA TYR A 13 -6.31 -6.22 10.40
C TYR A 13 -6.27 -7.56 9.66
N GLN A 14 -7.44 -8.11 9.36
CA GLN A 14 -7.58 -9.22 8.44
C GLN A 14 -7.76 -8.70 7.00
N TYR A 15 -7.04 -9.33 6.07
CA TYR A 15 -7.14 -9.08 4.63
C TYR A 15 -7.84 -10.30 4.00
N GLY A 16 -9.16 -10.23 3.82
CA GLY A 16 -9.96 -11.41 3.50
C GLY A 16 -9.88 -12.46 4.62
N ASN A 17 -9.34 -13.64 4.31
CA ASN A 17 -9.07 -14.71 5.29
C ASN A 17 -7.65 -14.68 5.86
N SER A 18 -6.82 -13.69 5.49
CA SER A 18 -5.40 -13.67 5.87
C SER A 18 -5.11 -12.68 6.99
N ILE A 19 -4.18 -13.01 7.90
CA ILE A 19 -3.71 -12.16 9.00
C ILE A 19 -2.20 -12.34 9.20
N HIS A 20 -1.51 -11.28 9.62
CA HIS A 20 -0.08 -11.38 9.94
C HIS A 20 0.17 -12.11 11.26
N PHE A 21 1.24 -12.93 11.28
CA PHE A 21 1.81 -13.40 12.54
C PHE A 21 2.21 -12.21 13.43
N PRO A 22 2.22 -12.41 14.77
CA PRO A 22 2.69 -11.38 15.71
C PRO A 22 4.23 -11.32 15.73
N TYR A 23 4.83 -11.00 14.60
CA TYR A 23 6.29 -11.07 14.37
C TYR A 23 7.10 -10.27 15.40
N SER A 24 6.67 -9.04 15.73
CA SER A 24 7.41 -8.18 16.68
C SER A 24 7.46 -8.82 18.06
N ILE A 25 6.33 -9.32 18.57
CA ILE A 25 6.26 -10.02 19.86
C ILE A 25 7.06 -11.32 19.81
N ALA A 26 6.91 -12.10 18.73
CA ALA A 26 7.62 -13.35 18.57
C ALA A 26 9.16 -13.16 18.55
N SER A 27 9.65 -12.08 17.92
CA SER A 27 11.09 -11.74 17.89
C SER A 27 11.61 -11.42 19.30
N LEU A 28 10.86 -10.64 20.09
CA LEU A 28 11.20 -10.34 21.48
C LEU A 28 11.27 -11.63 22.32
N PHE A 29 10.28 -12.49 22.20
CA PHE A 29 10.21 -13.73 22.99
C PHE A 29 11.26 -14.75 22.52
N ALA A 30 11.58 -14.83 21.23
CA ALA A 30 12.67 -15.66 20.72
C ALA A 30 14.01 -15.25 21.36
N TYR A 31 14.25 -13.93 21.42
CA TYR A 31 15.46 -13.42 22.09
C TYR A 31 15.49 -13.76 23.58
N ILE A 32 14.39 -13.57 24.31
CA ILE A 32 14.31 -13.89 25.76
C ILE A 32 14.49 -15.38 25.99
N LYS A 33 13.87 -16.25 25.20
CA LYS A 33 13.98 -17.70 25.29
C LYS A 33 15.39 -18.21 25.04
N SER A 34 16.26 -17.46 24.36
CA SER A 34 17.68 -17.80 24.19
C SER A 34 18.49 -17.71 25.49
N PHE A 35 17.89 -17.19 26.57
CA PHE A 35 18.46 -17.14 27.93
C PHE A 35 17.74 -18.15 28.85
N PRO A 36 18.20 -19.42 28.99
CA PRO A 36 17.46 -20.48 29.68
C PRO A 36 17.12 -20.18 31.13
N GLU A 37 17.97 -19.44 31.84
CA GLU A 37 17.74 -19.08 33.25
C GLU A 37 16.67 -17.99 33.41
N LEU A 38 16.46 -17.19 32.39
CA LEU A 38 15.38 -16.21 32.32
C LEU A 38 14.06 -16.89 31.87
N ASP A 39 14.11 -17.67 30.80
CA ASP A 39 12.94 -18.36 30.24
C ASP A 39 12.24 -19.27 31.28
N LYS A 40 12.98 -19.99 32.11
CA LYS A 40 12.42 -20.83 33.19
C LYS A 40 11.57 -20.06 34.18
N LYS A 41 11.79 -18.75 34.33
CA LYS A 41 11.06 -17.88 35.28
C LYS A 41 9.86 -17.18 34.66
N LEU A 42 9.64 -17.33 33.34
CA LEU A 42 8.57 -16.68 32.59
C LEU A 42 7.56 -17.70 32.07
N GLN A 43 6.33 -17.27 31.92
CA GLN A 43 5.26 -18.00 31.27
C GLN A 43 4.63 -17.07 30.23
N PHE A 44 4.91 -17.34 28.95
CA PHE A 44 4.34 -16.60 27.82
C PHE A 44 3.00 -17.20 27.44
N GLU A 45 1.96 -16.38 27.43
CA GLU A 45 0.63 -16.74 26.95
C GLU A 45 0.52 -16.46 25.43
N LYS A 46 -0.58 -16.92 24.82
CA LYS A 46 -0.87 -16.62 23.41
C LYS A 46 -0.99 -15.11 23.20
N THR A 47 -0.51 -14.64 22.03
CA THR A 47 -0.56 -13.23 21.65
C THR A 47 -1.92 -12.87 21.06
N PHE A 48 -2.51 -11.78 21.50
CA PHE A 48 -3.77 -11.27 20.98
C PHE A 48 -3.56 -10.57 19.64
N ILE A 49 -4.10 -11.14 18.56
CA ILE A 49 -3.90 -10.64 17.19
C ILE A 49 -5.19 -10.24 16.49
N PHE A 50 -6.34 -10.85 16.84
CA PHE A 50 -7.62 -10.61 16.18
C PHE A 50 -8.37 -9.46 16.86
N ARG A 51 -8.68 -8.40 16.08
CA ARG A 51 -9.37 -7.21 16.58
C ARG A 51 -10.81 -7.49 17.04
N ASN A 52 -11.52 -8.35 16.34
CA ASN A 52 -12.89 -8.74 16.62
C ASN A 52 -13.05 -9.67 17.84
N LYS A 53 -11.94 -10.11 18.43
CA LYS A 53 -11.93 -10.98 19.63
C LYS A 53 -11.51 -10.27 20.91
N LEU A 54 -11.53 -8.93 20.95
CA LEU A 54 -11.04 -8.18 22.11
C LEU A 54 -11.72 -8.60 23.43
N ASP A 55 -13.05 -8.70 23.44
CA ASP A 55 -13.79 -9.04 24.64
C ASP A 55 -13.50 -10.48 25.09
N GLU A 56 -13.42 -11.43 24.14
CA GLU A 56 -13.01 -12.82 24.44
C GLU A 56 -11.61 -12.85 25.07
N TYR A 57 -10.66 -12.10 24.53
CA TYR A 57 -9.30 -12.01 25.10
C TYR A 57 -9.30 -11.46 26.53
N ILE A 58 -10.07 -10.40 26.81
CA ILE A 58 -10.19 -9.81 28.15
C ILE A 58 -10.73 -10.83 29.15
N GLU A 59 -11.67 -11.68 28.76
CA GLU A 59 -12.22 -12.74 29.58
C GLU A 59 -11.18 -13.83 29.88
N THR A 60 -10.31 -14.18 28.93
CA THR A 60 -9.26 -15.22 29.09
C THR A 60 -8.10 -14.78 29.96
N ILE A 61 -7.93 -13.48 30.23
CA ILE A 61 -6.83 -12.98 31.06
C ILE A 61 -7.05 -13.35 32.53
N GLU A 62 -6.08 -14.08 33.07
CA GLU A 62 -6.07 -14.52 34.49
C GLU A 62 -4.74 -14.19 35.15
N ASN A 63 -4.80 -13.37 36.20
CA ASN A 63 -3.66 -13.02 37.06
C ASN A 63 -2.38 -12.64 36.25
N PRO A 64 -2.45 -11.67 35.35
CA PRO A 64 -1.33 -11.22 34.56
C PRO A 64 -0.32 -10.48 35.42
N ASP A 65 0.96 -10.85 35.33
CA ASP A 65 2.03 -10.06 35.96
C ASP A 65 2.48 -8.95 34.97
N ILE A 66 2.49 -9.22 33.65
CA ILE A 66 2.90 -8.29 32.60
C ILE A 66 1.94 -8.37 31.39
N LEU A 67 1.61 -7.21 30.82
CA LEU A 67 1.00 -7.06 29.50
C LEU A 67 1.95 -6.30 28.59
N LEU A 68 2.46 -6.97 27.54
CA LEU A 68 3.37 -6.39 26.55
C LEU A 68 2.60 -6.07 25.27
N CYS A 69 2.62 -4.81 24.83
CA CYS A 69 1.87 -4.35 23.67
C CYS A 69 2.78 -3.85 22.56
N SER A 70 2.59 -4.38 21.35
CA SER A 70 3.27 -3.90 20.13
C SER A 70 2.36 -2.89 19.44
N CYS A 71 2.76 -1.60 19.50
CA CYS A 71 1.94 -0.45 19.14
C CYS A 71 2.28 0.08 17.75
N TYR A 72 1.28 0.09 16.88
CA TYR A 72 1.30 0.66 15.52
C TYR A 72 0.12 1.62 15.35
N VAL A 73 0.16 2.46 14.33
CA VAL A 73 -0.95 3.39 14.02
C VAL A 73 -2.28 2.64 13.80
N TRP A 74 -2.26 1.43 13.26
CA TRP A 74 -3.44 0.62 12.99
C TRP A 74 -3.95 -0.24 14.16
N ASN A 75 -3.34 -0.14 15.35
CA ASN A 75 -3.78 -0.86 16.54
C ASN A 75 -3.67 -0.06 17.84
N TRP A 76 -3.53 1.26 17.73
CA TRP A 76 -3.32 2.12 18.89
C TRP A 76 -4.53 2.19 19.82
N GLU A 77 -5.72 2.45 19.29
CA GLU A 77 -6.93 2.60 20.10
C GLU A 77 -7.39 1.28 20.71
N ILE A 78 -7.34 0.18 19.95
CA ILE A 78 -7.68 -1.14 20.50
C ILE A 78 -6.69 -1.59 21.57
N THR A 79 -5.40 -1.28 21.41
CA THR A 79 -4.37 -1.56 22.41
C THR A 79 -4.60 -0.76 23.68
N ASN A 80 -4.97 0.53 23.56
CA ASN A 80 -5.34 1.37 24.70
C ASN A 80 -6.58 0.83 25.43
N MET A 81 -7.58 0.36 24.71
CA MET A 81 -8.77 -0.26 25.29
C MET A 81 -8.42 -1.53 26.07
N LEU A 82 -7.60 -2.42 25.50
CA LEU A 82 -7.13 -3.62 26.18
C LEU A 82 -6.38 -3.27 27.47
N ALA A 83 -5.37 -2.38 27.37
CA ALA A 83 -4.54 -1.99 28.50
C ALA A 83 -5.34 -1.38 29.63
N LYS A 84 -6.30 -0.50 29.31
CA LYS A 84 -7.21 0.11 30.28
C LYS A 84 -8.05 -0.96 31.00
N LYS A 85 -8.67 -1.87 30.26
CA LYS A 85 -9.48 -2.96 30.82
C LYS A 85 -8.67 -3.90 31.70
N VAL A 86 -7.44 -4.24 31.28
CA VAL A 86 -6.54 -5.08 32.08
C VAL A 86 -6.16 -4.36 33.37
N LYS A 87 -5.83 -3.07 33.32
CA LYS A 87 -5.44 -2.29 34.50
C LYS A 87 -6.61 -2.11 35.49
N GLU A 88 -7.84 -1.95 34.98
CA GLU A 88 -9.06 -1.89 35.80
C GLU A 88 -9.29 -3.20 36.57
N LYS A 89 -9.08 -4.37 35.92
CA LYS A 89 -9.27 -5.70 36.51
C LYS A 89 -8.09 -6.16 37.37
N TYR A 90 -6.87 -5.78 36.95
CA TYR A 90 -5.59 -6.19 37.54
C TYR A 90 -4.66 -4.99 37.74
N PRO A 91 -4.87 -4.15 38.79
CA PRO A 91 -4.10 -2.90 38.98
C PRO A 91 -2.59 -3.12 39.10
N GLU A 92 -2.15 -4.29 39.59
CA GLU A 92 -0.71 -4.60 39.77
C GLU A 92 -0.02 -5.08 38.47
N CYS A 93 -0.79 -5.42 37.40
CA CYS A 93 -0.23 -5.82 36.13
C CYS A 93 0.63 -4.69 35.55
N LYS A 94 1.84 -5.01 35.13
CA LYS A 94 2.74 -4.06 34.48
C LYS A 94 2.44 -3.98 32.98
N VAL A 95 1.96 -2.83 32.53
CA VAL A 95 1.64 -2.57 31.12
C VAL A 95 2.81 -1.89 30.45
N ILE A 96 3.36 -2.54 29.42
CA ILE A 96 4.57 -2.10 28.69
C ILE A 96 4.20 -1.88 27.22
N TYR A 97 4.44 -0.68 26.72
CA TYR A 97 4.23 -0.32 25.33
C TYR A 97 5.56 -0.24 24.57
N GLY A 98 5.62 -0.81 23.37
CA GLY A 98 6.73 -0.69 22.42
C GLY A 98 6.19 -0.59 20.99
N GLY A 99 7.07 -0.23 20.06
CA GLY A 99 6.73 -0.13 18.64
C GLY A 99 6.64 1.30 18.11
N PRO A 100 6.41 1.46 16.78
CA PRO A 100 6.51 2.76 16.11
C PRO A 100 5.55 3.84 16.62
N GLN A 101 4.39 3.45 17.16
CA GLN A 101 3.38 4.40 17.66
C GLN A 101 3.71 4.91 19.08
N VAL A 102 4.72 4.35 19.75
CA VAL A 102 5.20 4.89 21.03
C VAL A 102 5.94 6.20 20.78
N PRO A 103 5.45 7.35 21.30
CA PRO A 103 6.03 8.63 20.97
C PRO A 103 7.41 8.81 21.62
N LEU A 104 8.40 9.21 20.83
CA LEU A 104 9.72 9.61 21.32
C LEU A 104 9.66 10.91 22.10
N ARG A 105 8.67 11.75 21.80
CA ARG A 105 8.35 13.01 22.51
C ARG A 105 6.85 13.14 22.56
N TYR A 106 6.30 13.33 23.73
CA TYR A 106 4.86 13.51 23.92
C TYR A 106 4.58 14.86 24.58
N THR A 107 3.93 15.74 23.82
CA THR A 107 3.61 17.11 24.27
C THR A 107 2.21 17.23 24.88
N GLY A 108 1.44 16.12 24.93
CA GLY A 108 0.05 16.14 25.32
C GLY A 108 -0.89 16.53 24.17
N ARG A 109 -2.20 16.53 24.43
CA ARG A 109 -3.24 16.93 23.45
C ARG A 109 -3.35 18.45 23.25
N VAL A 110 -2.39 19.22 23.76
CA VAL A 110 -2.41 20.69 23.68
C VAL A 110 -1.87 21.10 22.32
N PRO A 111 -2.66 21.78 21.48
CA PRO A 111 -2.14 22.41 20.30
C PRO A 111 -1.14 23.50 20.70
N LEU A 112 0.08 23.43 20.16
CA LEU A 112 1.04 24.54 20.14
C LEU A 112 1.63 24.98 21.50
N GLY A 113 2.40 24.11 22.12
CA GLY A 113 3.29 24.55 23.21
C GLY A 113 4.39 23.53 23.44
N TRP A 114 5.64 23.88 23.03
CA TRP A 114 6.79 23.06 23.39
C TRP A 114 7.02 23.13 24.88
N VAL A 115 7.04 21.96 25.50
CA VAL A 115 7.63 21.79 26.81
C VAL A 115 9.02 21.22 26.57
N GLU A 116 10.08 21.84 27.07
CA GLU A 116 11.47 21.34 26.95
C GLU A 116 11.62 19.96 27.59
N ASP A 117 10.91 19.72 28.71
CA ASP A 117 10.84 18.41 29.37
C ASP A 117 9.46 17.80 29.16
N THR A 118 9.41 16.71 28.41
CA THR A 118 8.20 15.91 28.12
C THR A 118 8.12 14.64 28.94
N THR A 119 9.10 14.38 29.83
CA THR A 119 9.14 13.18 30.66
C THR A 119 7.89 13.06 31.53
N GLY A 120 7.27 11.89 31.46
CA GLY A 120 6.06 11.59 32.22
C GLY A 120 4.76 12.22 31.72
N ASN A 121 4.78 13.10 30.73
CA ASN A 121 3.58 13.74 30.20
C ASN A 121 2.63 12.72 29.56
N PHE A 122 3.16 11.71 28.89
CA PHE A 122 2.38 10.61 28.29
C PHE A 122 1.49 9.93 29.33
N PHE A 123 2.00 9.63 30.51
CA PHE A 123 1.30 8.89 31.55
C PHE A 123 0.16 9.66 32.23
N LYS A 124 0.03 10.96 31.96
CA LYS A 124 -1.14 11.74 32.41
C LYS A 124 -2.37 11.42 31.55
N ASP A 125 -2.17 11.25 30.25
CA ASP A 125 -3.24 10.92 29.30
C ASP A 125 -3.50 9.41 29.24
N TYR A 126 -2.46 8.58 29.48
CA TYR A 126 -2.51 7.11 29.48
C TYR A 126 -2.06 6.51 30.82
N PRO A 127 -2.80 6.77 31.95
CA PRO A 127 -2.39 6.39 33.29
C PRO A 127 -2.37 4.88 33.56
N TYR A 128 -2.87 4.09 32.61
CA TYR A 128 -2.86 2.62 32.65
C TYR A 128 -1.58 2.02 32.07
N VAL A 129 -0.69 2.81 31.50
CA VAL A 129 0.63 2.36 30.98
C VAL A 129 1.69 2.61 32.05
N ASP A 130 2.56 1.62 32.30
CA ASP A 130 3.65 1.75 33.30
C ASP A 130 4.99 2.09 32.65
N VAL A 131 5.28 1.54 31.46
CA VAL A 131 6.59 1.68 30.78
C VAL A 131 6.40 1.86 29.28
N LEU A 132 7.11 2.82 28.71
CA LEU A 132 7.33 2.96 27.27
C LEU A 132 8.72 2.43 26.92
N VAL A 133 8.81 1.63 25.86
CA VAL A 133 10.06 1.12 25.29
C VAL A 133 10.31 1.81 23.95
N HIS A 134 11.44 2.46 23.82
CA HIS A 134 11.85 3.20 22.66
C HIS A 134 12.82 2.43 21.79
N GLN A 135 12.69 2.54 20.47
CA GLN A 135 13.56 1.91 19.46
C GLN A 135 13.49 0.37 19.47
N GLU A 136 14.63 -0.33 19.32
CA GLU A 136 14.72 -1.79 19.26
C GLU A 136 14.49 -2.39 20.65
N GLY A 137 13.54 -3.32 20.76
CA GLY A 137 13.01 -3.78 22.03
C GLY A 137 13.73 -4.99 22.65
N GLU A 138 14.50 -5.75 21.88
CA GLU A 138 15.00 -7.07 22.30
C GLU A 138 15.84 -6.98 23.59
N TYR A 139 16.85 -6.11 23.62
CA TYR A 139 17.71 -5.92 24.79
C TYR A 139 16.95 -5.27 25.95
N THR A 140 16.14 -4.26 25.63
CA THR A 140 15.40 -3.48 26.62
C THR A 140 14.38 -4.36 27.36
N ILE A 141 13.56 -5.15 26.65
CA ILE A 141 12.55 -6.03 27.26
C ILE A 141 13.21 -7.14 28.10
N LYS A 142 14.31 -7.72 27.60
CA LYS A 142 15.07 -8.68 28.39
C LYS A 142 15.52 -8.06 29.72
N ASN A 143 16.12 -6.87 29.68
CA ASN A 143 16.59 -6.18 30.90
C ASN A 143 15.44 -5.79 31.84
N ILE A 144 14.29 -5.37 31.32
CA ILE A 144 13.09 -5.10 32.13
C ILE A 144 12.66 -6.36 32.87
N PHE A 145 12.60 -7.51 32.21
CA PHE A 145 12.19 -8.76 32.83
C PHE A 145 13.16 -9.22 33.91
N GLU A 146 14.47 -9.07 33.69
CA GLU A 146 15.46 -9.34 34.75
C GLU A 146 15.24 -8.45 35.98
N LYS A 147 15.01 -7.14 35.77
CA LYS A 147 14.73 -6.22 36.90
C LYS A 147 13.45 -6.59 37.66
N TYR A 148 12.38 -6.95 36.96
CA TYR A 148 11.14 -7.38 37.63
C TYR A 148 11.33 -8.69 38.41
N LEU A 149 12.14 -9.62 37.95
CA LEU A 149 12.41 -10.88 38.63
C LEU A 149 13.32 -10.71 39.85
N ASP A 150 14.24 -9.77 39.81
CA ASP A 150 15.25 -9.56 40.85
C ASP A 150 14.87 -8.39 41.80
N ASN A 151 13.67 -7.79 41.62
CA ASN A 151 13.21 -6.54 42.30
C ASN A 151 14.21 -5.40 42.18
N GLY A 152 14.86 -5.30 41.01
CA GLY A 152 15.83 -4.25 40.70
C GLY A 152 15.18 -2.96 40.19
N GLU A 153 15.97 -1.91 40.08
CA GLU A 153 15.52 -0.59 39.65
C GLU A 153 15.45 -0.49 38.13
N LEU A 154 14.31 -0.08 37.59
CA LEU A 154 14.14 0.14 36.15
C LEU A 154 14.99 1.31 35.61
N SER A 155 15.42 2.24 36.45
CA SER A 155 16.30 3.36 36.07
C SER A 155 17.67 2.93 35.51
N GLU A 156 18.04 1.66 35.69
CA GLU A 156 19.24 1.07 35.15
C GLU A 156 19.04 0.46 33.74
N VAL A 157 17.81 0.42 33.24
CA VAL A 157 17.46 -0.11 31.91
C VAL A 157 17.50 1.00 30.88
N GLY A 158 18.30 0.84 29.83
CA GLY A 158 18.35 1.80 28.71
C GLY A 158 17.11 1.75 27.83
N GLY A 159 16.72 2.89 27.25
CA GLY A 159 15.69 3.01 26.23
C GLY A 159 14.26 2.94 26.75
N ILE A 160 14.03 3.32 28.01
CA ILE A 160 12.68 3.34 28.59
C ILE A 160 12.24 4.70 29.09
N GLU A 161 10.94 4.88 29.20
CA GLU A 161 10.33 6.00 29.90
C GLU A 161 9.21 5.48 30.83
N THR A 162 9.12 6.05 32.00
CA THR A 162 8.08 5.83 33.01
C THR A 162 7.47 7.19 33.40
N LYS A 163 6.46 7.20 34.26
CA LYS A 163 5.89 8.45 34.80
C LYS A 163 6.90 9.31 35.55
N ASP A 164 7.97 8.69 36.09
CA ASP A 164 8.89 9.36 37.02
C ASP A 164 10.24 9.70 36.37
N PHE A 165 10.67 8.98 35.33
CA PHE A 165 11.96 9.17 34.68
C PHE A 165 11.98 8.64 33.25
N ARG A 166 12.95 9.11 32.49
CA ARG A 166 13.36 8.59 31.17
C ARG A 166 14.84 8.27 31.21
N THR A 167 15.21 7.12 30.69
CA THR A 167 16.62 6.68 30.60
C THR A 167 17.25 7.04 29.26
N GLU A 168 18.59 6.97 29.21
CA GLU A 168 19.32 7.09 27.95
C GLU A 168 18.92 6.00 26.95
N ALA A 169 19.07 6.31 25.68
CA ALA A 169 18.73 5.38 24.61
C ALA A 169 19.53 4.07 24.73
N GLN A 170 18.88 2.93 24.50
CA GLN A 170 19.55 1.66 24.38
C GLN A 170 20.41 1.65 23.09
N ASP A 171 21.62 1.08 23.18
CA ASP A 171 22.45 0.86 21.99
C ASP A 171 21.77 -0.08 20.99
N ARG A 172 21.93 0.24 19.71
CA ARG A 172 21.40 -0.60 18.63
C ARG A 172 22.13 -1.94 18.54
N ILE A 173 21.39 -2.97 18.17
CA ILE A 173 21.93 -4.31 17.94
C ILE A 173 22.72 -4.30 16.63
N TRP A 174 24.03 -4.28 16.68
CA TRP A 174 24.89 -4.21 15.48
C TRP A 174 25.01 -5.54 14.76
N ASP A 175 25.15 -6.63 15.49
CA ASP A 175 25.17 -7.99 14.97
C ASP A 175 23.78 -8.61 15.10
N LEU A 176 23.05 -8.60 13.98
CA LEU A 176 21.68 -9.12 13.96
C LEU A 176 21.64 -10.66 14.08
N ASP A 177 22.71 -11.38 13.77
CA ASP A 177 22.76 -12.84 13.88
C ASP A 177 22.74 -13.33 15.33
N THR A 178 22.94 -12.43 16.28
CA THR A 178 22.74 -12.70 17.72
C THR A 178 21.26 -12.84 18.10
N LEU A 179 20.35 -12.45 17.21
CA LEU A 179 18.90 -12.56 17.43
C LEU A 179 18.37 -13.87 16.81
N PRO A 180 17.77 -14.77 17.62
CA PRO A 180 17.13 -15.96 17.10
C PRO A 180 15.95 -15.64 16.17
N SER A 181 15.74 -16.49 15.18
CA SER A 181 14.57 -16.40 14.33
C SER A 181 13.32 -16.92 15.03
N PRO A 182 12.22 -16.14 15.07
CA PRO A 182 10.97 -16.62 15.62
C PRO A 182 10.29 -17.67 14.72
N TYR A 183 10.71 -17.77 13.44
CA TYR A 183 10.25 -18.78 12.50
C TYR A 183 10.97 -20.10 12.75
N LEU A 184 12.29 -20.10 12.76
CA LEU A 184 13.11 -21.31 12.93
C LEU A 184 12.95 -21.98 14.31
N THR A 185 12.41 -21.24 15.26
CA THR A 185 12.03 -21.77 16.59
C THR A 185 10.55 -22.14 16.70
N ASP A 186 9.77 -22.07 15.60
CA ASP A 186 8.33 -22.25 15.53
C ASP A 186 7.51 -21.35 16.48
N LEU A 187 8.17 -20.36 17.08
CA LEU A 187 7.56 -19.51 18.10
C LEU A 187 6.35 -18.71 17.58
N VAL A 188 6.34 -18.36 16.31
CA VAL A 188 5.19 -17.69 15.68
C VAL A 188 3.91 -18.55 15.77
N TRP A 189 4.03 -19.88 15.66
CA TRP A 189 2.92 -20.83 15.85
C TRP A 189 2.59 -21.04 17.33
N ASP A 190 3.61 -21.11 18.19
CA ASP A 190 3.40 -21.24 19.63
C ASP A 190 2.60 -20.07 20.22
N LEU A 191 2.70 -18.89 19.63
CA LEU A 191 2.07 -17.65 20.12
C LEU A 191 0.66 -17.41 19.58
N VAL A 192 0.16 -18.19 18.65
CA VAL A 192 -1.19 -18.04 18.10
C VAL A 192 -2.00 -19.32 18.34
N ASP A 193 -3.32 -19.20 18.35
CA ASP A 193 -4.22 -20.32 18.22
C ASP A 193 -4.70 -20.34 16.77
N PRO A 194 -4.22 -21.30 15.92
CA PRO A 194 -4.61 -21.34 14.53
C PRO A 194 -6.12 -21.47 14.37
N VAL A 195 -6.69 -20.60 13.54
CA VAL A 195 -8.14 -20.62 13.24
C VAL A 195 -8.33 -21.27 11.88
N GLU A 196 -9.28 -22.21 11.80
CA GLU A 196 -9.62 -22.90 10.56
C GLU A 196 -10.06 -21.89 9.48
N GLY A 197 -9.53 -22.03 8.27
CA GLY A 197 -9.81 -21.12 7.14
C GLY A 197 -9.06 -19.79 7.18
N VAL A 198 -8.23 -19.53 8.20
CA VAL A 198 -7.38 -18.34 8.27
C VAL A 198 -5.99 -18.67 7.78
N GLU A 199 -5.49 -17.85 6.88
CA GLU A 199 -4.12 -17.90 6.35
C GLU A 199 -3.20 -16.92 7.10
N TYR A 200 -1.99 -17.36 7.45
CA TYR A 200 -1.04 -16.54 8.18
C TYR A 200 0.03 -15.97 7.27
N ILE A 201 0.16 -14.64 7.28
CA ILE A 201 1.15 -13.88 6.50
C ILE A 201 2.43 -13.74 7.32
N ALA A 202 3.58 -14.00 6.71
CA ALA A 202 4.87 -13.77 7.35
C ALA A 202 5.33 -12.32 7.13
N ALA A 203 5.71 -11.63 8.22
CA ALA A 203 6.49 -10.40 8.16
C ALA A 203 7.97 -10.79 8.19
N TRP A 204 8.73 -10.43 7.16
CA TRP A 204 10.12 -10.88 7.01
C TRP A 204 11.09 -9.71 6.94
N GLU A 205 12.05 -9.66 7.86
CA GLU A 205 13.15 -8.71 7.86
C GLU A 205 14.42 -9.39 7.36
N THR A 206 15.03 -8.91 6.28
CA THR A 206 16.34 -9.35 5.82
C THR A 206 17.45 -8.37 6.21
N ASN A 207 17.07 -7.16 6.57
CA ASN A 207 17.95 -6.12 7.08
C ASN A 207 17.18 -5.10 7.93
N ARG A 208 17.90 -4.35 8.77
CA ARG A 208 17.36 -3.22 9.55
C ARG A 208 18.12 -1.94 9.25
N GLY A 209 17.43 -0.87 9.05
CA GLY A 209 17.96 0.48 8.82
C GLY A 209 17.62 1.04 7.45
N CYS A 210 17.72 2.36 7.34
CA CYS A 210 17.48 3.09 6.09
C CYS A 210 18.44 4.29 6.02
N PRO A 211 19.27 4.42 4.97
CA PRO A 211 20.24 5.51 4.86
C PRO A 211 19.59 6.84 4.46
N PHE A 212 18.32 6.83 4.03
CA PHE A 212 17.59 8.01 3.57
C PHE A 212 17.03 8.83 4.73
N GLN A 213 16.64 10.08 4.45
CA GLN A 213 16.24 11.06 5.46
C GLN A 213 14.85 11.65 5.20
N CYS A 214 13.99 10.92 4.50
CA CYS A 214 12.65 11.41 4.16
C CYS A 214 11.90 11.83 5.42
N THR A 215 11.40 13.08 5.45
CA THR A 215 10.82 13.66 6.68
C THR A 215 9.43 13.09 7.01
N PHE A 216 8.72 12.58 6.02
CA PHE A 216 7.39 11.96 6.19
C PHE A 216 7.46 10.51 6.69
N CYS A 217 8.64 9.88 6.68
CA CYS A 217 8.78 8.46 6.91
C CYS A 217 9.13 8.16 8.36
N ASP A 218 8.38 7.23 8.96
CA ASP A 218 8.70 6.58 10.21
C ASP A 218 8.73 5.06 10.01
N TRP A 219 9.84 4.55 9.50
CA TRP A 219 10.05 3.11 9.31
C TRP A 219 10.69 2.52 10.57
N GLY A 220 9.91 2.45 11.66
CA GLY A 220 10.35 1.87 12.93
C GLY A 220 11.64 2.49 13.48
N SER A 221 11.78 3.83 13.42
CA SER A 221 13.02 4.57 13.77
C SER A 221 14.27 4.17 12.95
N ALA A 222 14.09 3.47 11.82
CA ALA A 222 15.19 3.03 10.96
C ALA A 222 15.79 4.14 10.08
N THR A 223 15.10 5.27 9.92
CA THR A 223 15.56 6.39 9.08
C THR A 223 16.87 6.99 9.57
N LYS A 224 17.72 7.42 8.64
CA LYS A 224 19.07 7.97 8.90
C LYS A 224 20.03 6.99 9.58
N THR A 225 19.81 5.69 9.45
CA THR A 225 20.65 4.68 10.10
C THR A 225 21.41 3.84 9.10
N LYS A 226 22.58 3.35 9.52
CA LYS A 226 23.35 2.37 8.75
C LYS A 226 22.53 1.09 8.62
N VAL A 227 22.42 0.55 7.41
CA VAL A 227 21.75 -0.72 7.19
C VAL A 227 22.59 -1.87 7.75
N ARG A 228 22.00 -2.67 8.62
CA ARG A 228 22.55 -3.91 9.20
C ARG A 228 21.82 -5.09 8.56
N LYS A 229 22.50 -6.19 8.31
CA LYS A 229 21.98 -7.35 7.58
C LYS A 229 22.06 -8.60 8.43
N TRP A 230 21.09 -9.47 8.29
CA TRP A 230 21.19 -10.85 8.74
C TRP A 230 22.11 -11.68 7.84
N GLY A 231 22.69 -12.73 8.40
CA GLY A 231 23.46 -13.73 7.68
C GLY A 231 22.62 -14.49 6.67
N MET A 232 23.24 -14.89 5.56
CA MET A 232 22.54 -15.55 4.47
C MET A 232 22.03 -16.94 4.87
N ASP A 233 22.77 -17.67 5.71
CA ASP A 233 22.38 -19.03 6.12
C ASP A 233 21.04 -19.01 6.86
N LYS A 234 20.89 -18.12 7.84
CA LYS A 234 19.62 -17.90 8.56
C LYS A 234 18.48 -17.55 7.60
N LEU A 235 18.71 -16.64 6.66
CA LEU A 235 17.69 -16.22 5.71
C LEU A 235 17.27 -17.33 4.76
N PHE A 236 18.21 -18.19 4.36
CA PHE A 236 17.90 -19.36 3.53
C PHE A 236 17.08 -20.40 4.30
N GLU A 237 17.42 -20.65 5.57
CA GLU A 237 16.66 -21.53 6.45
C GLU A 237 15.22 -20.97 6.68
N GLU A 238 15.08 -19.66 6.87
CA GLU A 238 13.75 -19.02 6.97
C GLU A 238 12.92 -19.19 5.68
N ILE A 239 13.53 -19.05 4.49
CA ILE A 239 12.86 -19.29 3.21
C ILE A 239 12.40 -20.76 3.09
N GLU A 240 13.21 -21.72 3.53
CA GLU A 240 12.84 -23.14 3.58
C GLU A 240 11.65 -23.35 4.54
N TRP A 241 11.71 -22.71 5.72
CA TRP A 241 10.63 -22.75 6.69
C TRP A 241 9.32 -22.19 6.11
N PHE A 242 9.35 -21.05 5.40
CA PHE A 242 8.17 -20.49 4.74
C PHE A 242 7.57 -21.45 3.72
N ALA A 243 8.40 -22.14 2.96
CA ALA A 243 7.94 -23.11 1.99
C ALA A 243 7.34 -24.37 2.67
N ASP A 244 7.99 -24.89 3.71
CA ASP A 244 7.54 -26.08 4.44
C ASP A 244 6.25 -25.83 5.22
N ASN A 245 6.08 -24.63 5.76
CA ASN A 245 4.87 -24.19 6.46
C ASN A 245 3.78 -23.65 5.51
N LYS A 246 3.98 -23.73 4.19
CA LYS A 246 3.02 -23.32 3.16
C LYS A 246 2.55 -21.86 3.34
N ILE A 247 3.48 -20.96 3.64
CA ILE A 247 3.16 -19.55 3.83
C ILE A 247 2.64 -18.94 2.51
N PRO A 248 1.40 -18.43 2.49
CA PRO A 248 0.77 -17.93 1.26
C PRO A 248 1.36 -16.60 0.83
N TYR A 249 1.82 -15.78 1.79
CA TYR A 249 2.28 -14.43 1.53
C TYR A 249 3.37 -13.99 2.48
N ILE A 250 4.42 -13.36 1.95
CA ILE A 250 5.52 -12.77 2.71
C ILE A 250 5.50 -11.25 2.51
N ASP A 251 5.33 -10.49 3.58
CA ASP A 251 5.61 -9.06 3.61
C ASP A 251 7.07 -8.84 4.00
N CYS A 252 7.91 -8.46 3.05
CA CYS A 252 9.29 -8.10 3.33
C CYS A 252 9.35 -6.71 3.96
N CYS A 253 9.69 -6.67 5.25
CA CYS A 253 9.71 -5.46 6.08
C CYS A 253 10.99 -4.62 5.92
N ASP A 254 11.85 -4.93 4.96
CA ASP A 254 13.02 -4.12 4.63
C ASP A 254 12.59 -2.75 4.10
N ALA A 255 13.24 -1.69 4.56
CA ALA A 255 12.93 -0.35 4.04
C ALA A 255 13.39 -0.13 2.58
N ASN A 256 14.27 -0.98 2.04
CA ASN A 256 14.84 -0.86 0.70
C ASN A 256 15.35 -2.21 0.19
N PHE A 257 14.47 -3.11 -0.21
CA PHE A 257 14.85 -4.36 -0.87
C PHE A 257 15.46 -4.06 -2.25
N GLY A 258 16.51 -4.76 -2.63
CA GLY A 258 17.29 -4.48 -3.85
C GLY A 258 18.44 -3.49 -3.65
N ILE A 259 18.63 -2.92 -2.45
CA ILE A 259 19.77 -2.04 -2.15
C ILE A 259 21.13 -2.81 -2.17
N PHE A 260 21.10 -4.11 -1.86
CA PHE A 260 22.24 -5.02 -1.94
C PHE A 260 22.03 -6.04 -3.06
N THR A 261 22.11 -5.60 -4.30
CA THR A 261 21.64 -6.32 -5.49
C THR A 261 22.06 -7.78 -5.56
N ASP A 262 23.36 -8.10 -5.37
CA ASP A 262 23.87 -9.48 -5.49
C ASP A 262 23.32 -10.38 -4.37
N ARG A 263 23.23 -9.84 -3.16
CA ARG A 263 22.61 -10.51 -2.01
C ARG A 263 21.13 -10.76 -2.25
N ASP A 264 20.41 -9.73 -2.65
CA ASP A 264 18.94 -9.78 -2.83
C ASP A 264 18.58 -10.65 -4.03
N LEU A 265 19.44 -10.72 -5.06
CA LEU A 265 19.31 -11.69 -6.14
C LEU A 265 19.50 -13.13 -5.64
N SER A 266 20.41 -13.35 -4.69
CA SER A 266 20.60 -14.68 -4.09
C SER A 266 19.38 -15.11 -3.28
N LEU A 267 18.76 -14.18 -2.54
CA LEU A 267 17.48 -14.41 -1.84
C LEU A 267 16.34 -14.71 -2.81
N ALA A 268 16.22 -13.93 -3.90
CA ALA A 268 15.21 -14.15 -4.93
C ALA A 268 15.35 -15.54 -5.56
N LYS A 269 16.57 -15.98 -5.89
CA LYS A 269 16.83 -17.32 -6.43
C LYS A 269 16.46 -18.43 -5.44
N LYS A 270 16.74 -18.26 -4.16
CA LYS A 270 16.36 -19.24 -3.13
C LYS A 270 14.84 -19.31 -2.99
N LEU A 271 14.15 -18.17 -2.91
CA LEU A 271 12.67 -18.09 -2.89
C LEU A 271 12.07 -18.80 -4.12
N SER A 272 12.57 -18.49 -5.31
CA SER A 272 12.11 -19.08 -6.58
C SER A 272 12.36 -20.60 -6.63
N SER A 273 13.49 -21.06 -6.11
CA SER A 273 13.84 -22.48 -6.03
C SER A 273 12.85 -23.24 -5.14
N GLU A 274 12.55 -22.72 -3.94
CA GLU A 274 11.58 -23.35 -3.03
C GLU A 274 10.16 -23.31 -3.61
N LYS A 275 9.75 -22.20 -4.22
CA LYS A 275 8.47 -22.07 -4.90
C LYS A 275 8.30 -23.11 -6.00
N ARG A 276 9.30 -23.27 -6.87
CA ARG A 276 9.26 -24.28 -7.95
C ARG A 276 9.25 -25.73 -7.41
N ALA A 277 9.95 -25.97 -6.30
CA ALA A 277 10.04 -27.31 -5.71
C ALA A 277 8.80 -27.70 -4.88
N LYS A 278 8.24 -26.76 -4.09
CA LYS A 278 7.21 -27.03 -3.08
C LYS A 278 5.87 -26.32 -3.33
N GLY A 279 5.79 -25.39 -4.31
CA GLY A 279 4.62 -24.55 -4.55
C GLY A 279 4.52 -23.34 -3.62
N TYR A 280 5.40 -23.23 -2.63
CA TYR A 280 5.43 -22.17 -1.61
C TYR A 280 6.87 -21.63 -1.42
N PRO A 281 7.00 -20.39 -0.87
CA PRO A 281 5.94 -19.48 -0.44
C PRO A 281 5.05 -19.07 -1.61
N GLY A 282 3.81 -18.61 -1.30
CA GLY A 282 2.87 -18.22 -2.33
C GLY A 282 3.35 -16.99 -3.09
N ARG A 283 3.59 -15.88 -2.38
CA ARG A 283 4.05 -14.60 -2.95
C ARG A 283 4.89 -13.82 -1.95
N ILE A 284 5.62 -12.81 -2.48
CA ILE A 284 6.37 -11.84 -1.67
C ILE A 284 6.07 -10.41 -2.13
N ARG A 285 5.94 -9.49 -1.18
CA ARG A 285 5.85 -8.04 -1.41
C ARG A 285 7.06 -7.33 -0.82
N PRO A 286 8.10 -7.01 -1.59
CA PRO A 286 9.21 -6.21 -1.12
C PRO A 286 8.92 -4.71 -1.21
N ALA A 287 9.39 -3.93 -0.24
CA ALA A 287 9.51 -2.48 -0.38
C ALA A 287 10.79 -2.15 -1.14
N TRP A 288 10.67 -1.87 -2.43
CA TRP A 288 11.81 -1.67 -3.31
C TRP A 288 12.65 -0.44 -2.96
N THR A 289 13.95 -0.52 -3.25
CA THR A 289 14.88 0.57 -2.98
C THR A 289 14.50 1.85 -3.73
N LYS A 290 14.56 2.99 -3.02
CA LYS A 290 14.23 4.33 -3.57
C LYS A 290 15.21 4.80 -4.64
N SER A 291 16.41 4.25 -4.69
CA SER A 291 17.42 4.48 -5.72
C SER A 291 17.38 3.39 -6.79
N SER A 292 16.18 2.89 -7.12
CA SER A 292 15.99 1.87 -8.15
C SER A 292 16.77 2.21 -9.40
N SER A 293 17.55 1.25 -9.85
CA SER A 293 18.30 1.29 -11.08
C SER A 293 18.04 -0.01 -11.83
N ASP A 294 18.53 -0.13 -13.06
CA ASP A 294 18.46 -1.39 -13.81
C ASP A 294 19.01 -2.62 -13.08
N LYS A 295 19.78 -2.40 -12.00
CA LYS A 295 20.28 -3.50 -11.14
C LYS A 295 19.19 -4.27 -10.39
N VAL A 296 18.00 -3.69 -10.17
CA VAL A 296 16.88 -4.41 -9.55
C VAL A 296 16.14 -5.31 -10.54
N ILE A 297 16.31 -5.10 -11.86
CA ILE A 297 15.65 -5.87 -12.92
C ILE A 297 15.90 -7.38 -12.78
N PRO A 298 17.15 -7.87 -12.61
CA PRO A 298 17.39 -9.30 -12.42
C PRO A 298 16.71 -9.90 -11.18
N VAL A 299 16.59 -9.14 -10.09
CA VAL A 299 15.90 -9.56 -8.87
C VAL A 299 14.40 -9.68 -9.11
N ALA A 300 13.80 -8.65 -9.74
CA ALA A 300 12.38 -8.62 -10.06
C ALA A 300 12.01 -9.74 -11.05
N LYS A 301 12.83 -9.93 -12.08
CA LYS A 301 12.61 -10.96 -13.09
C LYS A 301 12.63 -12.37 -12.50
N GLU A 302 13.62 -12.68 -11.64
CA GLU A 302 13.69 -13.98 -10.96
C GLU A 302 12.43 -14.27 -10.13
N LEU A 303 11.89 -13.25 -9.42
CA LEU A 303 10.67 -13.40 -8.63
C LEU A 303 9.42 -13.52 -9.50
N LEU A 304 9.35 -12.76 -10.60
CA LEU A 304 8.22 -12.82 -11.56
C LEU A 304 8.17 -14.17 -12.28
N ASP A 305 9.30 -14.66 -12.77
CA ASP A 305 9.41 -15.95 -13.49
C ASP A 305 9.02 -17.16 -12.60
N ALA A 306 8.99 -16.96 -11.29
CA ALA A 306 8.55 -17.95 -10.30
C ALA A 306 7.13 -17.68 -9.75
N ASP A 307 6.36 -16.75 -10.32
CA ASP A 307 5.05 -16.28 -9.81
C ASP A 307 5.06 -15.86 -8.32
N LEU A 308 6.20 -15.33 -7.86
CA LEU A 308 6.36 -14.80 -6.51
C LEU A 308 6.05 -13.30 -6.41
N LEU A 309 6.12 -12.57 -7.52
CA LEU A 309 5.91 -11.14 -7.61
C LEU A 309 4.90 -10.85 -8.73
N ARG A 310 4.11 -9.78 -8.60
CA ARG A 310 3.19 -9.34 -9.68
C ARG A 310 3.68 -8.10 -10.40
N ALA A 311 4.18 -7.13 -9.65
CA ALA A 311 4.65 -5.86 -10.19
C ALA A 311 5.72 -5.24 -9.28
N VAL A 312 6.48 -4.33 -9.84
CA VAL A 312 7.53 -3.57 -9.12
C VAL A 312 7.02 -2.17 -8.81
N THR A 313 7.14 -1.76 -7.55
CA THR A 313 6.84 -0.38 -7.16
C THR A 313 8.02 0.53 -7.46
N LEU A 314 7.77 1.58 -8.23
CA LEU A 314 8.71 2.67 -8.51
C LEU A 314 8.26 3.95 -7.79
N ALA A 315 8.30 3.94 -6.46
CA ALA A 315 7.75 5.00 -5.62
C ALA A 315 8.55 6.32 -5.73
N VAL A 316 8.01 7.32 -6.40
CA VAL A 316 8.61 8.66 -6.52
C VAL A 316 8.11 9.64 -5.45
N GLN A 317 6.91 9.43 -4.93
CA GLN A 317 6.20 10.22 -3.90
C GLN A 317 5.82 11.64 -4.34
N SER A 318 6.70 12.37 -5.00
CA SER A 318 6.49 13.64 -5.71
C SER A 318 7.52 13.78 -6.83
N LEU A 319 7.19 14.54 -7.85
CA LEU A 319 8.11 14.93 -8.93
C LEU A 319 8.56 16.39 -8.81
N ASP A 320 7.94 17.19 -7.93
CA ASP A 320 8.32 18.57 -7.73
C ASP A 320 9.65 18.72 -6.97
N PRO A 321 10.66 19.38 -7.56
CA PRO A 321 11.97 19.56 -6.91
C PRO A 321 11.91 20.29 -5.57
N THR A 322 10.98 21.24 -5.41
CA THR A 322 10.81 22.01 -4.17
C THR A 322 10.28 21.11 -3.06
N THR A 323 9.23 20.38 -3.35
CA THR A 323 8.66 19.37 -2.43
C THR A 323 9.71 18.35 -2.02
N LEU A 324 10.44 17.77 -2.99
CA LEU A 324 11.50 16.80 -2.73
C LEU A 324 12.61 17.37 -1.82
N GLN A 325 12.98 18.64 -2.00
CA GLN A 325 13.94 19.30 -1.14
C GLN A 325 13.40 19.47 0.29
N VAL A 326 12.16 19.91 0.45
CA VAL A 326 11.49 20.11 1.72
C VAL A 326 11.39 18.81 2.51
N ILE A 327 10.93 17.73 1.87
CA ILE A 327 10.79 16.41 2.50
C ILE A 327 12.11 15.63 2.58
N LYS A 328 13.24 16.23 2.17
CA LYS A 328 14.59 15.61 2.17
C LYS A 328 14.65 14.27 1.44
N ARG A 329 13.88 14.15 0.36
CA ARG A 329 13.89 12.96 -0.50
C ARG A 329 14.74 13.20 -1.74
N ARG A 330 15.55 12.21 -2.08
CA ARG A 330 16.29 12.18 -3.35
C ARG A 330 15.71 11.08 -4.22
N ASN A 331 15.02 11.50 -5.28
CA ASN A 331 14.60 10.60 -6.33
C ASN A 331 15.72 10.37 -7.33
N ILE A 332 15.61 9.32 -8.15
CA ILE A 332 16.39 9.21 -9.36
C ILE A 332 16.00 10.40 -10.28
N LYS A 333 16.89 10.83 -11.15
CA LYS A 333 16.57 11.91 -12.10
C LYS A 333 15.45 11.47 -13.03
N PHE A 334 14.56 12.40 -13.40
CA PHE A 334 13.37 12.09 -14.20
C PHE A 334 13.68 11.36 -15.52
N ASP A 335 14.72 11.79 -16.24
CA ASP A 335 15.14 11.12 -17.49
C ASP A 335 15.56 9.66 -17.23
N LYS A 336 16.29 9.41 -16.11
CA LYS A 336 16.69 8.06 -15.70
C LYS A 336 15.52 7.22 -15.20
N PHE A 337 14.53 7.86 -14.62
CA PHE A 337 13.29 7.22 -14.24
C PHE A 337 12.52 6.73 -15.48
N GLY A 338 12.44 7.58 -16.54
CA GLY A 338 11.88 7.20 -17.83
C GLY A 338 12.61 6.03 -18.48
N GLU A 339 13.95 6.09 -18.56
CA GLU A 339 14.75 4.98 -19.07
C GLU A 339 14.47 3.66 -18.30
N LEU A 340 14.28 3.74 -16.99
CA LEU A 340 13.99 2.57 -16.16
C LEU A 340 12.59 2.00 -16.45
N VAL A 341 11.57 2.85 -16.56
CA VAL A 341 10.21 2.44 -16.92
C VAL A 341 10.20 1.72 -18.28
N HIS A 342 10.91 2.27 -19.27
CA HIS A 342 11.03 1.62 -20.57
C HIS A 342 11.74 0.27 -20.51
N LYS A 343 12.82 0.15 -19.72
CA LYS A 343 13.52 -1.13 -19.52
C LYS A 343 12.61 -2.18 -18.85
N PHE A 344 11.81 -1.80 -17.85
CA PHE A 344 10.83 -2.70 -17.24
C PHE A 344 9.81 -3.19 -18.27
N ARG A 345 9.29 -2.29 -19.12
CA ARG A 345 8.40 -2.67 -20.22
C ARG A 345 9.04 -3.66 -21.17
N ASP A 346 10.28 -3.39 -21.62
CA ASP A 346 11.02 -4.23 -22.58
C ASP A 346 11.28 -5.65 -22.02
N GLU A 347 11.46 -5.77 -20.69
CA GLU A 347 11.59 -7.03 -19.95
C GLU A 347 10.24 -7.64 -19.54
N LYS A 348 9.10 -7.05 -19.95
CA LYS A 348 7.73 -7.46 -19.61
C LYS A 348 7.46 -7.47 -18.09
N ILE A 349 8.10 -6.59 -17.35
CA ILE A 349 7.92 -6.41 -15.90
C ILE A 349 6.88 -5.33 -15.66
N GLU A 350 5.71 -5.72 -15.12
CA GLU A 350 4.70 -4.76 -14.71
C GLU A 350 5.23 -3.88 -13.57
N ASN A 351 4.92 -2.59 -13.65
CA ASN A 351 5.34 -1.64 -12.63
C ASN A 351 4.26 -0.58 -12.40
N TYR A 352 4.30 0.00 -11.19
CA TYR A 352 3.43 1.10 -10.80
C TYR A 352 4.20 2.13 -10.00
N THR A 353 3.69 3.34 -9.94
CA THR A 353 4.27 4.40 -9.12
C THR A 353 3.32 4.86 -8.02
N GLU A 354 3.91 5.50 -7.02
CA GLU A 354 3.19 6.03 -5.86
C GLU A 354 3.51 7.50 -5.67
N LEU A 355 2.46 8.30 -5.44
CA LEU A 355 2.53 9.70 -5.03
C LEU A 355 1.96 9.86 -3.62
N ILE A 356 2.49 10.82 -2.89
CA ILE A 356 1.89 11.31 -1.64
C ILE A 356 1.47 12.76 -1.90
N MET A 357 0.18 13.01 -1.88
CA MET A 357 -0.43 14.29 -2.14
C MET A 357 -0.52 15.12 -0.85
N GLY A 358 -0.32 16.43 -0.96
CA GLY A 358 -0.43 17.34 0.18
C GLY A 358 0.82 17.36 1.07
N MET A 359 1.99 17.10 0.51
CA MET A 359 3.26 17.27 1.23
C MET A 359 3.66 18.73 1.35
N PRO A 360 4.32 19.15 2.44
CA PRO A 360 4.85 20.50 2.56
C PRO A 360 5.81 20.86 1.41
N GLY A 361 5.61 22.04 0.83
CA GLY A 361 6.34 22.50 -0.35
C GLY A 361 5.63 22.26 -1.68
N GLU A 362 4.64 21.38 -1.72
CA GLU A 362 3.82 21.12 -2.91
C GLU A 362 2.80 22.24 -3.10
N THR A 363 2.48 22.56 -4.35
CA THR A 363 1.39 23.48 -4.73
C THR A 363 0.44 22.73 -5.66
N LEU A 364 -0.79 23.24 -5.84
CA LEU A 364 -1.73 22.67 -6.82
C LEU A 364 -1.12 22.59 -8.23
N ASP A 365 -0.40 23.65 -8.64
CA ASP A 365 0.23 23.69 -9.96
C ASP A 365 1.37 22.68 -10.07
N SER A 366 2.24 22.55 -9.06
CA SER A 366 3.33 21.57 -9.09
C SER A 366 2.81 20.13 -9.06
N PHE A 367 1.71 19.87 -8.37
CA PHE A 367 1.05 18.58 -8.37
C PHE A 367 0.49 18.24 -9.76
N LYS A 368 -0.23 19.18 -10.40
CA LYS A 368 -0.73 19.02 -11.78
C LYS A 368 0.40 18.74 -12.79
N VAL A 369 1.51 19.49 -12.70
CA VAL A 369 2.69 19.23 -13.53
C VAL A 369 3.25 17.84 -13.31
N GLY A 370 3.31 17.36 -12.07
CA GLY A 370 3.72 15.99 -11.74
C GLY A 370 2.80 14.93 -12.36
N LEU A 371 1.49 15.14 -12.33
CA LEU A 371 0.52 14.24 -12.98
C LEU A 371 0.71 14.20 -14.50
N GLU A 372 0.87 15.37 -15.14
CA GLU A 372 1.15 15.50 -16.58
C GLU A 372 2.39 14.68 -16.97
N GLN A 373 3.50 14.89 -16.26
CA GLN A 373 4.75 14.17 -16.50
C GLN A 373 4.60 12.65 -16.38
N LEU A 374 3.80 12.15 -15.43
CA LEU A 374 3.55 10.72 -15.30
C LEU A 374 2.69 10.17 -16.44
N MET A 375 1.68 10.91 -16.88
CA MET A 375 0.84 10.51 -18.02
C MET A 375 1.62 10.47 -19.35
N GLU A 376 2.58 11.39 -19.51
CA GLU A 376 3.47 11.39 -20.68
C GLU A 376 4.48 10.24 -20.67
N LEU A 377 5.03 9.95 -19.47
CA LEU A 377 6.14 9.02 -19.32
C LEU A 377 5.73 7.56 -19.39
N PHE A 378 4.61 7.22 -18.79
CA PHE A 378 4.17 5.84 -18.67
C PHE A 378 3.31 5.41 -19.85
N PRO A 379 3.73 4.41 -20.64
CA PRO A 379 2.85 3.82 -21.65
C PRO A 379 1.56 3.24 -21.05
N ARG A 380 1.64 2.79 -19.79
CA ARG A 380 0.54 2.23 -19.00
C ARG A 380 0.62 2.79 -17.57
N PRO A 381 0.12 4.02 -17.36
CA PRO A 381 0.26 4.64 -16.05
C PRO A 381 -0.62 3.94 -15.03
N VAL A 382 -0.01 3.18 -14.13
CA VAL A 382 -0.67 2.73 -12.90
C VAL A 382 -0.09 3.57 -11.77
N VAL A 383 -0.90 4.46 -11.23
CA VAL A 383 -0.50 5.41 -10.19
C VAL A 383 -1.42 5.26 -8.99
N PHE A 384 -0.82 5.11 -7.81
CA PHE A 384 -1.53 5.21 -6.54
C PHE A 384 -1.21 6.55 -5.89
N ILE A 385 -2.23 7.25 -5.43
CA ILE A 385 -2.11 8.56 -4.80
C ILE A 385 -2.65 8.46 -3.39
N TYR A 386 -1.79 8.75 -2.42
CA TYR A 386 -2.11 8.70 -0.99
C TYR A 386 -2.14 10.11 -0.40
N ASN A 387 -3.03 10.35 0.56
CA ASN A 387 -2.97 11.54 1.40
C ASN A 387 -1.70 11.52 2.25
N CYS A 388 -1.14 12.70 2.52
CA CYS A 388 0.02 12.81 3.39
C CYS A 388 -0.38 12.62 4.85
N GLY A 389 -0.08 11.45 5.42
CA GLY A 389 -0.20 11.17 6.85
C GLY A 389 1.01 11.67 7.64
N VAL A 390 0.76 12.12 8.87
CA VAL A 390 1.81 12.54 9.80
C VAL A 390 1.96 11.51 10.92
N PHE A 391 3.06 10.74 10.87
CA PHE A 391 3.33 9.72 11.88
C PHE A 391 3.98 10.32 13.12
N VAL A 392 3.70 9.75 14.27
CA VAL A 392 4.06 10.28 15.59
C VAL A 392 5.56 10.57 15.75
N ASN A 393 6.43 9.72 15.22
CA ASN A 393 7.89 9.86 15.32
C ASN A 393 8.56 10.30 14.01
N ALA A 394 7.79 10.62 12.97
CA ALA A 394 8.36 11.14 11.73
C ALA A 394 8.97 12.53 11.95
N PRO A 395 10.09 12.89 11.32
CA PRO A 395 10.65 14.24 11.41
C PRO A 395 9.67 15.34 10.97
N MET A 396 8.68 15.01 10.17
CA MET A 396 7.61 15.92 9.75
C MET A 396 6.70 16.34 10.92
N ASN A 397 6.58 15.50 11.94
CA ASN A 397 5.82 15.79 13.16
C ASN A 397 6.63 16.58 14.20
N GLU A 398 7.89 16.88 13.95
CA GLU A 398 8.67 17.73 14.85
C GLU A 398 8.05 19.14 14.85
N PRO A 399 7.74 19.75 16.00
CA PRO A 399 7.07 21.04 16.07
C PRO A 399 7.80 22.17 15.36
N SER A 400 9.12 22.16 15.33
CA SER A 400 9.89 23.12 14.53
C SER A 400 9.61 22.98 13.03
N TYR A 401 9.35 21.76 12.56
CA TYR A 401 8.99 21.47 11.20
C TYR A 401 7.51 21.85 10.93
N VAL A 402 6.61 21.47 11.83
CA VAL A 402 5.18 21.83 11.77
C VAL A 402 4.99 23.34 11.71
N LEU A 403 5.65 24.08 12.62
CA LEU A 403 5.60 25.56 12.63
C LEU A 403 6.20 26.18 11.36
N LYS A 404 7.33 25.65 10.90
CA LYS A 404 8.03 26.18 9.71
C LYS A 404 7.17 26.09 8.46
N TYR A 405 6.43 25.00 8.30
CA TYR A 405 5.64 24.75 7.10
C TYR A 405 4.14 24.98 7.31
N ASN A 406 3.73 25.49 8.47
CA ASN A 406 2.34 25.72 8.86
C ASN A 406 1.46 24.50 8.60
N ILE A 407 1.90 23.33 9.09
CA ILE A 407 1.18 22.08 8.89
C ILE A 407 -0.03 22.05 9.82
N GLU A 408 -1.20 21.87 9.23
CA GLU A 408 -2.44 21.60 9.96
C GLU A 408 -2.94 20.20 9.56
N THR A 409 -3.40 19.43 10.55
CA THR A 409 -3.87 18.07 10.34
C THR A 409 -5.28 17.86 10.86
N ILE A 410 -5.96 16.85 10.32
CA ILE A 410 -7.21 16.34 10.86
C ILE A 410 -7.04 14.86 11.20
N LYS A 411 -7.71 14.41 12.26
CA LYS A 411 -7.79 12.99 12.59
C LYS A 411 -8.77 12.31 11.66
N SER A 412 -8.28 11.33 10.91
CA SER A 412 -9.04 10.53 9.95
C SER A 412 -9.06 9.07 10.39
N PRO A 413 -10.23 8.42 10.48
CA PRO A 413 -10.27 6.99 10.78
C PRO A 413 -9.61 6.17 9.65
N ILE A 414 -8.83 5.16 10.05
CA ILE A 414 -8.16 4.24 9.13
C ILE A 414 -9.15 3.20 8.66
N TYR A 415 -9.35 3.10 7.36
CA TYR A 415 -10.16 2.08 6.71
C TYR A 415 -9.31 1.27 5.74
N LEU A 416 -9.46 -0.05 5.77
CA LEU A 416 -8.85 -0.91 4.76
C LEU A 416 -9.72 -0.95 3.52
N TRP A 417 -9.17 -0.58 2.38
CA TRP A 417 -9.78 -0.79 1.08
C TRP A 417 -10.01 -2.28 0.81
N HIS A 418 -11.10 -2.59 0.16
CA HIS A 418 -11.57 -3.95 -0.13
C HIS A 418 -11.92 -4.80 1.11
N SER A 419 -11.93 -4.21 2.30
CA SER A 419 -12.41 -4.91 3.49
C SER A 419 -13.94 -5.01 3.50
N SER A 420 -14.45 -6.11 4.07
CA SER A 420 -15.88 -6.27 4.31
C SER A 420 -16.40 -5.20 5.27
N ILE A 421 -17.58 -4.66 4.99
CA ILE A 421 -18.27 -3.73 5.89
C ILE A 421 -18.65 -4.37 7.24
N HIS A 422 -18.69 -5.72 7.29
CA HIS A 422 -19.07 -6.47 8.48
C HIS A 422 -17.89 -6.80 9.42
N ASN A 423 -16.65 -6.72 8.95
CA ASN A 423 -15.45 -7.18 9.69
C ASN A 423 -14.60 -6.05 10.27
N ARG A 424 -15.14 -4.86 10.45
CA ARG A 424 -14.37 -3.66 10.85
C ARG A 424 -13.81 -3.69 12.26
N GLY A 425 -14.41 -4.48 13.16
CA GLY A 425 -14.26 -4.28 14.59
C GLY A 425 -14.94 -2.97 15.05
N GLU A 426 -15.31 -2.91 16.32
CA GLU A 426 -16.06 -1.77 16.88
C GLU A 426 -15.17 -0.56 17.22
N ILE A 427 -13.85 -0.75 17.30
CA ILE A 427 -12.90 0.29 17.72
C ILE A 427 -12.17 0.82 16.49
N PRO A 428 -12.43 2.06 16.05
CA PRO A 428 -11.71 2.68 14.94
C PRO A 428 -10.29 3.06 15.36
N GLU A 429 -9.35 2.96 14.43
CA GLU A 429 -8.01 3.55 14.52
C GLU A 429 -7.96 4.85 13.74
N TYR A 430 -7.01 5.72 14.05
CA TYR A 430 -6.91 7.04 13.45
C TYR A 430 -5.50 7.37 12.99
N GLU A 431 -5.41 8.13 11.93
CA GLU A 431 -4.20 8.78 11.44
C GLU A 431 -4.40 10.30 11.38
N ASP A 432 -3.31 11.05 11.47
CA ASP A 432 -3.33 12.49 11.27
C ASP A 432 -3.01 12.79 9.80
N VAL A 433 -3.97 13.35 9.05
CA VAL A 433 -3.84 13.69 7.63
C VAL A 433 -3.65 15.20 7.48
N ILE A 434 -2.68 15.64 6.67
CA ILE A 434 -2.45 17.06 6.38
C ILE A 434 -3.63 17.62 5.58
N ILE A 435 -4.13 18.79 6.03
CA ILE A 435 -5.20 19.54 5.35
C ILE A 435 -4.76 20.92 4.89
N ASN A 436 -3.65 21.45 5.41
CA ASN A 436 -3.13 22.77 5.09
C ASN A 436 -1.62 22.85 5.35
N THR A 437 -0.93 23.66 4.54
CA THR A 437 0.48 24.02 4.73
C THR A 437 0.69 25.50 4.32
N ASN A 438 1.94 25.98 4.38
CA ASN A 438 2.27 27.30 3.84
C ASN A 438 2.29 27.38 2.31
N THR A 439 2.04 26.30 1.58
CA THR A 439 2.09 26.25 0.10
C THR A 439 0.77 25.87 -0.56
N PHE A 440 -0.18 25.39 0.20
CA PHE A 440 -1.56 25.13 -0.24
C PHE A 440 -2.53 25.25 0.93
N ASN A 441 -3.78 25.57 0.62
CA ASN A 441 -4.92 25.53 1.54
C ASN A 441 -5.82 24.31 1.27
N LEU A 442 -6.87 24.14 2.08
CA LEU A 442 -7.79 23.01 1.98
C LEU A 442 -8.51 22.94 0.63
N ASP A 443 -8.90 24.08 0.04
CA ASP A 443 -9.59 24.08 -1.25
C ASP A 443 -8.65 23.62 -2.37
N GLU A 444 -7.39 24.07 -2.35
CA GLU A 444 -6.36 23.62 -3.29
C GLU A 444 -6.05 22.12 -3.10
N LEU A 445 -6.05 21.62 -1.86
CA LEU A 445 -5.87 20.19 -1.60
C LEU A 445 -7.04 19.35 -2.14
N LYS A 446 -8.28 19.82 -1.99
CA LYS A 446 -9.46 19.18 -2.59
C LYS A 446 -9.37 19.14 -4.13
N GLU A 447 -8.86 20.21 -4.73
CA GLU A 447 -8.59 20.24 -6.17
C GLU A 447 -7.47 19.25 -6.55
N MET A 448 -6.38 19.13 -5.79
CA MET A 448 -5.35 18.11 -6.03
C MET A 448 -5.98 16.71 -6.02
N TYR A 449 -6.85 16.42 -5.04
CA TYR A 449 -7.54 15.13 -4.97
C TYR A 449 -8.39 14.88 -6.22
N THR A 450 -9.13 15.87 -6.67
CA THR A 450 -9.96 15.79 -7.87
C THR A 450 -9.13 15.44 -9.12
N TYR A 451 -7.99 16.11 -9.34
CA TYR A 451 -7.10 15.76 -10.46
C TYR A 451 -6.44 14.39 -10.28
N GLY A 452 -6.10 14.02 -9.06
CA GLY A 452 -5.62 12.68 -8.73
C GLY A 452 -6.65 11.59 -9.06
N TRP A 453 -7.93 11.84 -8.75
CA TRP A 453 -9.04 10.96 -9.10
C TRP A 453 -9.24 10.85 -10.62
N PHE A 454 -9.19 11.96 -11.38
CA PHE A 454 -9.23 11.90 -12.84
C PHE A 454 -8.08 11.06 -13.39
N MET A 455 -6.86 11.26 -12.89
CA MET A 455 -5.73 10.44 -13.32
C MET A 455 -5.94 8.96 -13.02
N GLN A 456 -6.41 8.61 -11.82
CA GLN A 456 -6.59 7.21 -11.45
C GLN A 456 -7.78 6.56 -12.17
N ALA A 457 -8.98 7.16 -12.12
CA ALA A 457 -10.19 6.57 -12.71
C ALA A 457 -10.22 6.68 -14.25
N PHE A 458 -9.96 7.85 -14.77
CA PHE A 458 -10.17 8.12 -16.20
C PHE A 458 -8.96 7.82 -17.07
N HIS A 459 -7.75 8.07 -16.56
CA HIS A 459 -6.54 7.77 -17.32
C HIS A 459 -5.98 6.37 -16.99
N SER A 460 -5.62 6.10 -15.74
CA SER A 460 -4.97 4.84 -15.36
C SER A 460 -5.89 3.62 -15.51
N LEU A 461 -7.12 3.68 -15.01
CA LEU A 461 -8.12 2.63 -15.21
C LEU A 461 -8.72 2.65 -16.63
N GLY A 462 -8.52 3.72 -17.38
CA GLY A 462 -8.67 3.76 -18.82
C GLY A 462 -10.02 4.21 -19.36
N ILE A 463 -10.88 4.89 -18.57
CA ILE A 463 -12.19 5.38 -19.08
C ILE A 463 -12.01 6.29 -20.30
N THR A 464 -10.98 7.15 -20.30
CA THR A 464 -10.69 8.12 -21.39
C THR A 464 -9.25 8.06 -21.88
N GLU A 465 -8.45 7.09 -21.51
CA GLU A 465 -7.00 7.05 -21.78
C GLU A 465 -6.65 7.32 -23.24
N TYR A 466 -7.24 6.56 -24.16
CA TYR A 466 -6.86 6.67 -25.60
C TYR A 466 -7.51 7.87 -26.29
N ILE A 467 -8.62 8.37 -25.75
CA ILE A 467 -9.22 9.64 -26.17
C ILE A 467 -8.28 10.79 -25.79
N SER A 468 -7.83 10.84 -24.53
CA SER A 468 -6.91 11.88 -24.08
C SER A 468 -5.58 11.83 -24.83
N LYS A 469 -5.03 10.64 -25.09
CA LYS A 469 -3.83 10.44 -25.93
C LYS A 469 -4.04 10.95 -27.35
N PHE A 470 -5.18 10.68 -27.97
CA PHE A 470 -5.50 11.17 -29.31
C PHE A 470 -5.48 12.71 -29.37
N TYR A 471 -6.13 13.38 -28.41
CA TYR A 471 -6.15 14.85 -28.37
C TYR A 471 -4.79 15.44 -28.05
N HIS A 472 -4.02 14.81 -27.17
CA HIS A 472 -2.64 15.19 -26.86
C HIS A 472 -1.76 15.08 -28.11
N GLN A 473 -1.77 13.96 -28.83
CA GLN A 473 -0.96 13.72 -30.02
C GLN A 473 -1.38 14.56 -31.24
N THR A 474 -2.67 14.81 -31.40
CA THR A 474 -3.23 15.45 -32.57
C THR A 474 -3.25 16.98 -32.46
N TYR A 475 -3.58 17.50 -31.28
CA TYR A 475 -3.82 18.93 -31.05
C TYR A 475 -2.87 19.55 -30.03
N ASP A 476 -1.88 18.82 -29.56
CA ASP A 476 -0.95 19.25 -28.51
C ASP A 476 -1.68 19.71 -27.21
N LEU A 477 -2.85 19.12 -26.95
CA LEU A 477 -3.63 19.38 -25.74
C LEU A 477 -2.98 18.65 -24.56
N SER A 478 -2.59 19.39 -23.50
CA SER A 478 -2.05 18.74 -22.30
C SER A 478 -3.10 17.82 -21.64
N TYR A 479 -2.64 16.78 -20.97
CA TYR A 479 -3.56 15.90 -20.24
C TYR A 479 -4.30 16.64 -19.14
N ILE A 480 -3.64 17.56 -18.45
CA ILE A 480 -4.28 18.41 -17.43
C ILE A 480 -5.36 19.29 -18.04
N ASP A 481 -5.14 19.88 -19.22
CA ASP A 481 -6.16 20.67 -19.92
C ASP A 481 -7.32 19.81 -20.41
N PHE A 482 -7.06 18.57 -20.84
CA PHE A 482 -8.10 17.61 -21.17
C PHE A 482 -8.98 17.29 -19.95
N TYR A 483 -8.37 16.99 -18.79
CA TYR A 483 -9.13 16.71 -17.56
C TYR A 483 -9.75 17.95 -16.94
N THR A 484 -9.21 19.14 -17.18
CA THR A 484 -9.87 20.41 -16.86
C THR A 484 -11.15 20.57 -17.67
N SER A 485 -11.10 20.24 -18.96
CA SER A 485 -12.32 20.25 -19.81
C SER A 485 -13.34 19.18 -19.38
N LEU A 486 -12.88 18.03 -18.91
CA LEU A 486 -13.77 17.02 -18.35
C LEU A 486 -14.43 17.50 -17.05
N LYS A 487 -13.68 18.19 -16.19
CA LYS A 487 -14.23 18.83 -14.98
C LYS A 487 -15.31 19.85 -15.36
N ASP A 488 -15.01 20.74 -16.31
CA ASP A 488 -15.96 21.75 -16.78
C ASP A 488 -17.23 21.08 -17.36
N TYR A 489 -17.09 19.97 -18.07
CA TYR A 489 -18.22 19.18 -18.54
C TYR A 489 -19.08 18.64 -17.38
N CYS A 490 -18.43 18.03 -16.38
CA CYS A 490 -19.13 17.52 -15.20
C CYS A 490 -19.88 18.61 -14.43
N GLU A 491 -19.34 19.82 -14.36
CA GLU A 491 -19.96 20.95 -13.65
C GLU A 491 -21.15 21.59 -14.40
N ASN A 492 -21.26 21.38 -15.72
CA ASN A 492 -22.23 22.10 -16.56
C ASN A 492 -23.33 21.21 -17.15
N PHE A 493 -23.25 19.88 -17.06
CA PHE A 493 -24.19 18.97 -17.71
C PHE A 493 -24.67 17.88 -16.76
N ASP A 494 -26.01 17.63 -16.74
CA ASP A 494 -26.56 16.44 -16.08
C ASP A 494 -26.20 15.19 -16.89
N SER A 495 -25.23 14.45 -16.40
CA SER A 495 -24.61 13.36 -17.12
C SER A 495 -24.17 12.22 -16.19
N MET A 496 -23.70 11.10 -16.76
CA MET A 496 -23.07 10.03 -15.97
C MET A 496 -21.82 10.53 -15.27
N PHE A 497 -20.95 11.27 -15.98
CA PHE A 497 -19.71 11.79 -15.42
C PHE A 497 -19.94 12.87 -14.36
N GLN A 498 -20.99 13.68 -14.49
CA GLN A 498 -21.37 14.63 -13.44
C GLN A 498 -21.76 13.90 -12.14
N ARG A 499 -22.54 12.83 -12.20
CA ARG A 499 -22.90 12.06 -10.99
C ARG A 499 -21.68 11.43 -10.31
N GLU A 500 -20.70 10.95 -11.07
CA GLU A 500 -19.45 10.46 -10.52
C GLU A 500 -18.61 11.59 -9.88
N TYR A 501 -18.58 12.76 -10.51
CA TYR A 501 -17.90 13.94 -10.02
C TYR A 501 -18.53 14.46 -8.71
N ASP A 502 -19.85 14.52 -8.62
CA ASP A 502 -20.53 14.89 -7.38
C ASP A 502 -20.27 13.86 -6.26
N THR A 503 -20.29 12.58 -6.60
CA THR A 503 -19.97 11.50 -5.64
C THR A 503 -18.54 11.64 -5.08
N VAL A 504 -17.56 11.97 -5.93
CA VAL A 504 -16.19 12.14 -5.45
C VAL A 504 -16.02 13.44 -4.66
N ARG A 505 -16.73 14.50 -4.99
CA ARG A 505 -16.68 15.74 -4.21
C ARG A 505 -17.24 15.53 -2.80
N ASP A 506 -18.37 14.86 -2.68
CA ASP A 506 -18.93 14.49 -1.37
C ASP A 506 -17.95 13.61 -0.58
N TYR A 507 -17.32 12.66 -1.24
CA TYR A 507 -16.30 11.79 -0.63
C TYR A 507 -15.07 12.58 -0.14
N ILE A 508 -14.60 13.55 -0.91
CA ILE A 508 -13.48 14.45 -0.55
C ILE A 508 -13.87 15.31 0.66
N ASP A 509 -15.07 15.89 0.64
CA ASP A 509 -15.57 16.73 1.72
C ASP A 509 -15.69 15.92 3.03
N ILE A 510 -16.29 14.74 2.99
CA ILE A 510 -16.40 13.83 4.14
C ILE A 510 -14.99 13.45 4.65
N GLY A 511 -14.07 13.11 3.75
CA GLY A 511 -12.71 12.71 4.11
C GLY A 511 -11.97 13.81 4.86
N TYR A 512 -11.97 15.03 4.32
CA TYR A 512 -11.29 16.18 4.94
C TYR A 512 -12.07 16.82 6.08
N ASP A 513 -13.29 16.42 6.35
CA ASP A 513 -14.03 16.75 7.59
C ASP A 513 -13.80 15.71 8.71
N GLY A 514 -12.91 14.72 8.49
CA GLY A 514 -12.59 13.68 9.47
C GLY A 514 -13.52 12.49 9.47
N GLY A 515 -14.36 12.33 8.45
CA GLY A 515 -15.25 11.17 8.27
C GLY A 515 -14.54 9.93 7.70
N GLY A 516 -13.27 10.07 7.30
CA GLY A 516 -12.43 9.01 6.76
C GLY A 516 -12.63 8.76 5.27
N TRP A 517 -11.74 7.95 4.73
CA TRP A 517 -11.62 7.64 3.30
C TRP A 517 -12.24 6.28 3.01
N ASN A 518 -13.56 6.19 3.07
CA ASN A 518 -14.30 4.96 2.83
C ASN A 518 -15.46 5.21 1.86
N HIS A 519 -15.51 4.42 0.79
CA HIS A 519 -16.63 4.46 -0.13
C HIS A 519 -17.34 3.10 -0.13
N TYR A 520 -18.60 3.12 0.28
CA TYR A 520 -19.49 1.96 0.23
C TYR A 520 -20.57 2.18 -0.82
N ASP A 521 -20.66 1.24 -1.74
CA ASP A 521 -21.73 1.20 -2.74
C ASP A 521 -22.32 -0.21 -2.82
N LYS A 522 -23.49 -0.39 -2.17
CA LYS A 522 -24.20 -1.67 -2.15
C LYS A 522 -24.48 -2.23 -3.55
N SER A 523 -24.53 -1.35 -4.58
CA SER A 523 -24.77 -1.79 -5.95
C SER A 523 -23.55 -2.48 -6.59
N LEU A 524 -22.37 -2.38 -5.98
CA LEU A 524 -21.12 -2.99 -6.44
C LEU A 524 -20.80 -4.25 -5.64
N ALA A 525 -20.57 -4.12 -4.32
CA ALA A 525 -20.33 -5.24 -3.40
C ALA A 525 -20.37 -4.75 -1.94
N GLU A 526 -20.49 -5.67 -0.98
CA GLU A 526 -20.48 -5.35 0.46
C GLU A 526 -19.07 -5.17 1.03
N ILE A 527 -18.25 -4.39 0.32
CA ILE A 527 -16.89 -4.01 0.70
C ILE A 527 -16.68 -2.51 0.58
N LEU A 528 -15.55 -2.02 1.16
CA LEU A 528 -15.11 -0.64 0.97
C LEU A 528 -14.28 -0.51 -0.30
N TRP A 529 -14.71 0.35 -1.19
CA TRP A 529 -14.02 0.61 -2.45
C TRP A 529 -13.12 1.85 -2.37
N PRO A 530 -11.92 1.83 -2.98
CA PRO A 530 -11.31 3.06 -3.45
C PRO A 530 -12.27 3.80 -4.38
N ILE A 531 -12.42 5.11 -4.22
CA ILE A 531 -13.44 5.88 -4.95
C ILE A 531 -13.22 5.83 -6.48
N GLU A 532 -11.99 5.80 -6.94
CA GLU A 532 -11.65 5.69 -8.36
C GLU A 532 -12.04 4.33 -8.96
N GLU A 533 -11.95 3.26 -8.19
CA GLU A 533 -12.37 1.93 -8.61
C GLU A 533 -13.89 1.82 -8.68
N ALA A 534 -14.60 2.37 -7.69
CA ALA A 534 -16.05 2.43 -7.71
C ALA A 534 -16.56 3.24 -8.91
N THR A 535 -15.94 4.39 -9.21
CA THR A 535 -16.22 5.18 -10.42
C THR A 535 -16.06 4.35 -11.67
N TRP A 536 -14.92 3.66 -11.82
CA TRP A 536 -14.68 2.81 -12.98
C TRP A 536 -15.76 1.73 -13.13
N LEU A 537 -16.07 0.99 -12.06
CA LEU A 537 -17.05 -0.08 -12.05
C LEU A 537 -18.46 0.41 -12.47
N ARG A 538 -18.87 1.61 -12.02
CA ARG A 538 -20.14 2.20 -12.43
C ARG A 538 -20.16 2.62 -13.89
N CYS A 539 -19.03 3.16 -14.39
CA CYS A 539 -18.88 3.57 -15.78
C CYS A 539 -18.88 2.40 -16.77
N VAL A 540 -18.25 1.27 -16.42
CA VAL A 540 -18.12 0.13 -17.36
C VAL A 540 -19.27 -0.87 -17.28
N LYS A 541 -20.33 -0.55 -16.56
CA LYS A 541 -21.49 -1.43 -16.41
C LYS A 541 -22.17 -1.74 -17.73
N GLU A 542 -22.37 -0.71 -18.56
CA GLU A 542 -23.01 -0.80 -19.87
C GLU A 542 -22.21 -0.04 -20.93
N SER A 543 -21.62 -0.77 -21.87
CA SER A 543 -20.72 -0.20 -22.88
C SER A 543 -21.40 0.88 -23.75
N SER A 544 -22.67 0.69 -24.10
CA SER A 544 -23.43 1.65 -24.92
C SER A 544 -23.70 2.97 -24.18
N VAL A 545 -23.95 2.92 -22.88
CA VAL A 545 -24.16 4.13 -22.05
C VAL A 545 -22.85 4.90 -21.96
N LEU A 546 -21.74 4.22 -21.72
CA LEU A 546 -20.42 4.84 -21.69
C LEU A 546 -20.04 5.46 -23.04
N GLN A 547 -20.30 4.76 -24.16
CA GLN A 547 -20.03 5.31 -25.50
C GLN A 547 -20.79 6.62 -25.73
N ASN A 548 -22.08 6.68 -25.40
CA ASN A 548 -22.89 7.88 -25.55
C ASN A 548 -22.39 9.03 -24.68
N GLU A 549 -21.94 8.73 -23.45
CA GLU A 549 -21.38 9.74 -22.55
C GLU A 549 -20.07 10.31 -23.09
N LEU A 550 -19.16 9.46 -23.56
CA LEU A 550 -17.91 9.88 -24.17
C LEU A 550 -18.12 10.74 -25.42
N LEU A 551 -19.09 10.42 -26.26
CA LEU A 551 -19.44 11.23 -27.44
C LEU A 551 -19.94 12.63 -27.05
N LYS A 552 -20.78 12.75 -26.02
CA LYS A 552 -21.23 14.05 -25.51
C LYS A 552 -20.09 14.87 -24.93
N PHE A 553 -19.21 14.25 -24.16
CA PHE A 553 -18.03 14.92 -23.64
C PHE A 553 -17.10 15.41 -24.75
N ILE A 554 -16.85 14.59 -25.79
CA ILE A 554 -16.01 14.99 -26.92
C ILE A 554 -16.65 16.16 -27.69
N ASP A 555 -17.95 16.15 -27.94
CA ASP A 555 -18.65 17.29 -28.58
C ASP A 555 -18.49 18.58 -27.77
N PHE A 556 -18.57 18.49 -26.44
CA PHE A 556 -18.28 19.61 -25.56
C PHE A 556 -16.83 20.07 -25.65
N LEU A 557 -15.87 19.15 -25.54
CA LEU A 557 -14.43 19.42 -25.60
C LEU A 557 -14.06 20.15 -26.91
N GLU A 558 -14.51 19.63 -28.03
CA GLU A 558 -14.21 20.23 -29.34
C GLU A 558 -14.78 21.65 -29.46
N LYS A 559 -16.01 21.87 -29.02
CA LYS A 559 -16.62 23.21 -28.99
C LYS A 559 -15.89 24.16 -28.06
N GLN A 560 -15.50 23.68 -26.88
CA GLN A 560 -14.77 24.49 -25.90
C GLN A 560 -13.38 24.90 -26.38
N ARG A 561 -12.66 23.98 -27.03
CA ARG A 561 -11.28 24.18 -27.46
C ARG A 561 -11.14 24.64 -28.93
N GLY A 562 -12.22 24.64 -29.69
CA GLY A 562 -12.19 25.01 -31.11
C GLY A 562 -11.52 23.95 -31.98
N PHE A 563 -11.59 22.68 -31.61
CA PHE A 563 -11.08 21.58 -32.43
C PHE A 563 -12.12 21.14 -33.47
N GLU A 564 -11.67 20.59 -34.57
CA GLU A 564 -12.52 20.11 -35.66
C GLU A 564 -12.04 18.71 -36.11
N THR A 565 -12.46 17.68 -35.40
CA THR A 565 -12.19 16.29 -35.79
C THR A 565 -13.38 15.76 -36.60
N LYS A 566 -13.12 15.01 -37.66
CA LYS A 566 -14.21 14.39 -38.46
C LYS A 566 -15.00 13.44 -37.58
N ALA A 567 -16.34 13.52 -37.65
CA ALA A 567 -17.25 12.71 -36.87
C ALA A 567 -17.01 11.20 -37.01
N GLU A 568 -16.60 10.73 -38.21
CA GLU A 568 -16.24 9.33 -38.45
C GLU A 568 -15.04 8.88 -37.61
N ILE A 569 -14.05 9.75 -37.38
CA ILE A 569 -12.87 9.47 -36.55
C ILE A 569 -13.29 9.41 -35.08
N ILE A 570 -14.10 10.37 -34.61
CA ILE A 570 -14.58 10.42 -33.22
C ILE A 570 -15.39 9.15 -32.89
N LEU A 571 -16.32 8.77 -33.77
CA LEU A 571 -17.13 7.59 -33.57
C LEU A 571 -16.28 6.31 -33.47
N ASP A 572 -15.30 6.17 -34.32
CA ASP A 572 -14.41 4.99 -34.34
C ASP A 572 -13.44 4.99 -33.14
N LEU A 573 -12.91 6.17 -32.74
CA LEU A 573 -12.09 6.32 -31.54
C LEU A 573 -12.84 5.92 -30.27
N VAL A 574 -14.07 6.37 -30.10
CA VAL A 574 -14.90 6.04 -28.91
C VAL A 574 -15.24 4.56 -28.89
N LYS A 575 -15.54 3.95 -30.04
CA LYS A 575 -15.73 2.49 -30.11
C LYS A 575 -14.45 1.75 -29.70
N PHE A 576 -13.29 2.20 -30.20
CA PHE A 576 -11.99 1.62 -29.86
C PHE A 576 -11.71 1.75 -28.38
N GLN A 577 -11.93 2.95 -27.78
CA GLN A 577 -11.74 3.18 -26.34
C GLN A 577 -12.55 2.21 -25.50
N VAL A 578 -13.84 2.08 -25.74
CA VAL A 578 -14.74 1.22 -24.96
C VAL A 578 -14.48 -0.27 -25.21
N TYR A 579 -14.07 -0.63 -26.44
CA TYR A 579 -13.71 -2.01 -26.78
C TYR A 579 -12.53 -2.53 -25.91
N LEU A 580 -11.57 -1.67 -25.60
CA LEU A 580 -10.41 -2.04 -24.78
C LEU A 580 -10.74 -2.20 -23.29
N LEU A 581 -11.86 -1.65 -22.81
CA LEU A 581 -12.26 -1.81 -21.41
C LEU A 581 -12.91 -3.18 -21.17
N MET A 582 -12.67 -3.73 -19.99
CA MET A 582 -13.47 -4.85 -19.49
C MET A 582 -14.85 -4.30 -19.09
N THR A 583 -15.87 -4.60 -19.87
CA THR A 583 -17.25 -4.14 -19.58
C THR A 583 -18.13 -5.33 -19.17
N MET A 584 -19.08 -5.07 -18.26
CA MET A 584 -19.92 -6.14 -17.70
C MET A 584 -20.82 -6.79 -18.75
N ASP A 585 -21.33 -6.01 -19.71
CA ASP A 585 -22.21 -6.45 -20.80
C ASP A 585 -21.46 -7.17 -21.95
N ASN A 586 -20.14 -7.14 -21.96
CA ASN A 586 -19.29 -7.83 -22.94
C ASN A 586 -18.18 -8.63 -22.26
N ASN A 587 -18.59 -9.73 -21.61
CA ASN A 587 -17.71 -10.64 -20.88
C ASN A 587 -17.39 -11.90 -21.71
N ASN A 588 -17.06 -11.73 -23.00
CA ASN A 588 -16.70 -12.84 -23.91
C ASN A 588 -15.22 -13.16 -23.79
N GLU A 589 -14.86 -14.44 -23.99
CA GLU A 589 -13.48 -14.94 -23.93
C GLU A 589 -12.60 -14.30 -25.01
N ILE A 590 -13.13 -14.07 -26.20
CA ILE A 590 -12.46 -13.30 -27.26
C ILE A 590 -13.34 -12.11 -27.59
N LYS A 591 -12.73 -10.91 -27.52
CA LYS A 591 -13.37 -9.70 -28.02
C LYS A 591 -12.90 -9.40 -29.43
N THR A 592 -13.83 -8.91 -30.24
CA THR A 592 -13.57 -8.51 -31.62
C THR A 592 -14.13 -7.13 -31.92
N LEU A 593 -13.37 -6.29 -32.59
CA LEU A 593 -13.76 -4.95 -33.04
C LEU A 593 -13.39 -4.75 -34.50
N SER A 594 -14.39 -4.38 -35.33
CA SER A 594 -14.13 -3.82 -36.66
C SER A 594 -13.97 -2.31 -36.55
N SER A 595 -12.83 -1.78 -36.96
CA SER A 595 -12.45 -0.38 -36.97
C SER A 595 -12.13 0.08 -38.39
N ASP A 596 -12.46 1.32 -38.73
CA ASP A 596 -12.11 1.93 -40.01
C ASP A 596 -10.69 2.48 -40.03
N TYR A 597 -10.02 2.60 -38.88
CA TYR A 597 -8.70 3.21 -38.70
C TYR A 597 -7.72 2.29 -37.97
N ASP A 598 -6.44 2.45 -38.26
CA ASP A 598 -5.34 1.73 -37.64
C ASP A 598 -4.91 2.42 -36.34
N TRP A 599 -5.74 2.30 -35.29
CA TRP A 599 -5.47 2.85 -33.97
C TRP A 599 -4.24 2.25 -33.29
N LYS A 600 -3.98 0.96 -33.52
CA LYS A 600 -2.81 0.29 -32.96
C LYS A 600 -1.53 0.99 -33.38
N SER A 601 -1.34 1.17 -34.69
CA SER A 601 -0.14 1.86 -35.22
C SER A 601 -0.07 3.33 -34.80
N PHE A 602 -1.21 4.01 -34.69
CA PHE A 602 -1.26 5.41 -34.29
C PHE A 602 -0.85 5.60 -32.82
N LEU A 603 -1.44 4.83 -31.90
CA LEU A 603 -1.25 5.00 -30.45
C LEU A 603 0.04 4.39 -29.94
N VAL A 604 0.48 3.23 -30.47
CA VAL A 604 1.72 2.55 -30.02
C VAL A 604 2.98 3.26 -30.52
N ASN A 605 2.95 3.85 -31.73
CA ASN A 605 4.10 4.51 -32.31
C ASN A 605 4.19 6.01 -31.99
N ASP A 606 3.42 6.51 -31.05
CA ASP A 606 3.36 7.92 -30.62
C ASP A 606 3.28 8.90 -31.81
N LYS A 607 2.39 8.61 -32.76
CA LYS A 607 2.18 9.45 -33.92
C LYS A 607 1.61 10.80 -33.53
N LYS A 608 2.26 11.89 -33.94
CA LYS A 608 1.95 13.24 -33.46
C LYS A 608 1.08 14.07 -34.43
N ASN A 609 0.49 13.45 -35.44
CA ASN A 609 -0.33 14.20 -36.38
C ASN A 609 -1.50 13.35 -36.86
N ILE A 610 -2.70 13.92 -36.90
CA ILE A 610 -3.90 13.25 -37.41
C ILE A 610 -3.70 12.68 -38.84
N LYS A 611 -2.82 13.28 -39.63
CA LYS A 611 -2.46 12.79 -40.98
C LYS A 611 -1.74 11.44 -40.94
N ASP A 612 -1.17 11.09 -39.80
CA ASP A 612 -0.51 9.79 -39.59
C ASP A 612 -1.51 8.68 -39.22
N LEU A 613 -2.76 9.05 -38.90
CA LEU A 613 -3.84 8.10 -38.68
C LEU A 613 -4.27 7.50 -40.02
N ILE A 614 -3.96 6.24 -40.22
CA ILE A 614 -4.22 5.54 -41.47
C ILE A 614 -5.67 5.07 -41.52
N LYS A 615 -6.44 5.47 -42.53
CA LYS A 615 -7.76 4.88 -42.79
C LYS A 615 -7.56 3.50 -43.43
N ARG A 616 -7.62 2.46 -42.62
CA ARG A 616 -7.42 1.06 -43.00
C ARG A 616 -8.45 0.23 -42.23
N PRO A 617 -9.48 -0.31 -42.91
CA PRO A 617 -10.40 -1.23 -42.23
C PRO A 617 -9.61 -2.39 -41.59
N THR A 618 -9.71 -2.52 -40.29
CA THR A 618 -8.95 -3.48 -39.49
C THR A 618 -9.90 -4.17 -38.52
N GLU A 619 -9.74 -5.47 -38.39
CA GLU A 619 -10.42 -6.23 -37.34
C GLU A 619 -9.40 -6.53 -36.24
N TYR A 620 -9.72 -6.06 -35.03
CA TYR A 620 -8.88 -6.28 -33.85
C TYR A 620 -9.49 -7.35 -32.96
N HIS A 621 -8.64 -8.25 -32.47
CA HIS A 621 -9.01 -9.29 -31.54
C HIS A 621 -8.11 -9.27 -30.32
N TYR A 622 -8.61 -9.63 -29.15
CA TYR A 622 -7.79 -9.97 -28.00
C TYR A 622 -8.48 -10.98 -27.10
N SER A 623 -7.67 -11.77 -26.36
CA SER A 623 -8.18 -12.64 -25.33
C SER A 623 -8.62 -11.80 -24.12
N ASN A 624 -9.83 -12.04 -23.63
CA ASN A 624 -10.42 -11.38 -22.49
C ASN A 624 -10.65 -12.41 -21.39
N LYS A 625 -10.36 -12.05 -20.16
CA LYS A 625 -10.63 -12.94 -19.03
C LYS A 625 -12.12 -12.91 -18.71
N VAL A 626 -12.79 -14.03 -18.92
CA VAL A 626 -14.20 -14.17 -18.52
C VAL A 626 -14.27 -14.23 -17.00
N LEU A 627 -15.05 -13.34 -16.41
CA LEU A 627 -15.29 -13.30 -14.97
C LEU A 627 -16.66 -13.93 -14.69
N GLU A 628 -16.62 -15.12 -14.10
CA GLU A 628 -17.83 -15.85 -13.70
C GLU A 628 -18.39 -15.32 -12.38
N GLY A 629 -19.72 -15.42 -12.22
CA GLY A 629 -20.43 -15.09 -11.02
C GLY A 629 -21.52 -14.03 -11.23
N ASP A 630 -22.18 -13.68 -10.15
CA ASP A 630 -23.13 -12.57 -10.14
C ASP A 630 -22.41 -11.21 -10.26
N ARG A 631 -23.20 -10.12 -10.22
CA ARG A 631 -22.65 -8.77 -10.36
C ARG A 631 -21.62 -8.42 -9.30
N GLU A 632 -21.87 -8.77 -8.04
CA GLU A 632 -20.98 -8.49 -6.93
C GLU A 632 -19.65 -9.21 -7.12
N GLN A 633 -19.70 -10.49 -7.46
CA GLN A 633 -18.51 -11.30 -7.75
C GLN A 633 -17.74 -10.76 -8.96
N TRP A 634 -18.46 -10.31 -10.00
CA TRP A 634 -17.83 -9.69 -11.16
C TRP A 634 -17.10 -8.39 -10.78
N CYS A 635 -17.72 -7.50 -10.01
CA CYS A 635 -17.10 -6.26 -9.55
C CYS A 635 -15.81 -6.51 -8.78
N MET A 636 -15.86 -7.44 -7.82
CA MET A 636 -14.69 -7.80 -7.02
C MET A 636 -13.57 -8.39 -7.87
N LYS A 637 -13.90 -9.28 -8.81
CA LYS A 637 -12.89 -9.93 -9.68
C LYS A 637 -12.32 -8.95 -10.72
N ALA A 638 -13.14 -8.06 -11.30
CA ALA A 638 -12.71 -7.10 -12.33
C ALA A 638 -11.61 -6.18 -11.82
N ILE A 639 -11.79 -5.59 -10.64
CA ILE A 639 -10.81 -4.69 -10.04
C ILE A 639 -9.72 -5.46 -9.29
N TRP A 640 -10.05 -6.40 -8.44
CA TRP A 640 -9.08 -7.12 -7.63
C TRP A 640 -8.06 -7.89 -8.47
N ILE A 641 -8.53 -8.56 -9.50
CA ILE A 641 -7.66 -9.23 -10.47
C ILE A 641 -7.07 -8.18 -11.43
N GLY A 642 -7.90 -7.25 -11.93
CA GLY A 642 -7.55 -6.30 -12.95
C GLY A 642 -6.45 -5.34 -12.52
N ARG A 643 -6.60 -4.65 -11.38
CA ARG A 643 -5.63 -3.63 -10.95
C ARG A 643 -4.28 -4.24 -10.58
N SER A 644 -4.25 -5.43 -10.01
CA SER A 644 -3.02 -6.12 -9.67
C SER A 644 -2.37 -6.88 -10.85
N GLN A 645 -3.13 -7.16 -11.92
CA GLN A 645 -2.67 -7.93 -13.08
C GLN A 645 -2.79 -7.18 -14.42
N GLY A 646 -3.28 -5.93 -14.40
CA GLY A 646 -3.49 -5.14 -15.61
C GLY A 646 -4.62 -5.64 -16.52
N ASN A 647 -5.55 -6.47 -16.02
CA ASN A 647 -6.56 -7.16 -16.84
C ASN A 647 -7.90 -6.42 -16.98
N TYR A 648 -8.10 -5.26 -16.34
CA TYR A 648 -9.34 -4.46 -16.43
C TYR A 648 -9.50 -3.73 -17.78
N LYS A 649 -8.43 -3.68 -18.56
CA LYS A 649 -8.40 -3.15 -19.93
C LYS A 649 -7.35 -3.87 -20.76
N ALA A 650 -7.59 -3.99 -22.05
CA ALA A 650 -6.56 -4.39 -23.02
C ALA A 650 -5.69 -3.19 -23.43
N HIS A 651 -4.53 -3.46 -23.96
CA HIS A 651 -3.63 -2.45 -24.50
C HIS A 651 -3.46 -2.64 -26.00
N PRO A 652 -3.38 -1.54 -26.80
CA PRO A 652 -3.28 -1.62 -28.25
C PRO A 652 -2.15 -2.52 -28.76
N GLU A 653 -1.03 -2.58 -28.05
CA GLU A 653 0.13 -3.41 -28.41
C GLU A 653 -0.16 -4.92 -28.41
N PHE A 654 -1.13 -5.39 -27.62
CA PHE A 654 -1.53 -6.81 -27.53
C PHE A 654 -2.71 -7.17 -28.42
N LEU A 655 -3.18 -6.25 -29.24
CA LEU A 655 -4.24 -6.54 -30.20
C LEU A 655 -3.69 -7.36 -31.37
N TYR A 656 -4.43 -8.35 -31.79
CA TYR A 656 -4.16 -9.18 -32.96
C TYR A 656 -5.08 -8.79 -34.11
N GLU A 657 -4.54 -8.75 -35.33
CA GLU A 657 -5.32 -8.56 -36.56
C GLU A 657 -5.81 -9.89 -37.14
N ASN A 658 -5.39 -11.01 -36.55
CA ASN A 658 -5.77 -12.36 -36.97
C ASN A 658 -6.28 -13.17 -35.77
N LEU A 659 -7.52 -13.62 -35.86
CA LEU A 659 -8.17 -14.39 -34.82
C LEU A 659 -7.39 -15.67 -34.43
N ASN A 660 -6.74 -16.32 -35.42
CA ASN A 660 -5.97 -17.54 -35.15
C ASN A 660 -4.76 -17.28 -34.25
N ASP A 661 -4.21 -16.07 -34.27
CA ASP A 661 -3.06 -15.74 -33.42
C ASP A 661 -3.49 -15.56 -31.95
N VAL A 662 -4.68 -14.99 -31.70
CA VAL A 662 -5.29 -14.97 -30.36
C VAL A 662 -5.52 -16.37 -29.81
N ILE A 663 -6.08 -17.25 -30.65
CA ILE A 663 -6.37 -18.64 -30.27
C ILE A 663 -5.07 -19.40 -29.93
N LYS A 664 -4.01 -19.18 -30.70
CA LYS A 664 -2.69 -19.79 -30.41
C LYS A 664 -2.13 -19.30 -29.07
N ASP A 665 -2.20 -18.00 -28.81
CA ASP A 665 -1.76 -17.39 -27.56
C ASP A 665 -2.51 -17.98 -26.36
N MET A 666 -3.84 -18.03 -26.43
CA MET A 666 -4.68 -18.64 -25.41
C MET A 666 -4.38 -20.14 -25.16
N LEU A 667 -4.03 -20.88 -26.21
CA LEU A 667 -3.66 -22.30 -26.12
C LEU A 667 -2.27 -22.47 -25.48
N GLN A 668 -1.35 -21.55 -25.72
CA GLN A 668 -0.03 -21.56 -25.09
C GLN A 668 -0.13 -21.24 -23.60
N ASP A 669 -0.86 -20.19 -23.23
CA ASP A 669 -1.13 -19.84 -21.82
C ASP A 669 -1.82 -21.01 -21.08
N SER A 670 -2.80 -21.66 -21.70
CA SER A 670 -3.49 -22.81 -21.10
C SER A 670 -2.60 -24.05 -20.94
N THR A 671 -1.54 -24.17 -21.72
CA THR A 671 -0.58 -25.29 -21.65
C THR A 671 0.47 -25.03 -20.57
N GLU A 672 0.89 -23.79 -20.38
CA GLU A 672 1.79 -23.39 -19.30
C GLU A 672 1.10 -23.46 -17.93
N ILE A 673 -0.18 -23.07 -17.85
CA ILE A 673 -1.01 -23.21 -16.64
C ILE A 673 -1.21 -24.70 -16.26
N ARG A 674 -1.45 -25.59 -17.23
CA ARG A 674 -1.62 -27.04 -16.95
C ARG A 674 -0.32 -27.74 -16.52
N GLN A 675 0.83 -27.18 -16.80
CA GLN A 675 2.12 -27.71 -16.31
C GLN A 675 2.48 -27.16 -14.92
N GLY A 676 1.80 -26.12 -14.44
CA GLY A 676 2.01 -25.49 -13.13
C GLY A 676 0.91 -25.72 -12.08
N GLU A 677 -0.28 -26.17 -12.48
CA GLU A 677 -1.39 -26.39 -11.56
C GLU A 677 -1.50 -27.85 -11.10
N ASN A 678 -1.18 -28.05 -9.83
CA ASN A 678 -1.77 -29.14 -9.06
C ASN A 678 -3.19 -28.68 -8.64
N PRO A 679 -4.28 -29.42 -8.98
CA PRO A 679 -5.64 -28.90 -8.85
C PRO A 679 -6.18 -29.04 -7.43
N GLN A 680 -5.68 -28.25 -6.48
CA GLN A 680 -6.28 -28.06 -5.16
C GLN A 680 -5.89 -26.71 -4.56
N SER A 681 -6.43 -25.61 -5.11
CA SER A 681 -6.63 -24.35 -4.38
C SER A 681 -7.71 -23.56 -5.10
N GLY A 682 -8.94 -23.99 -4.91
CA GLY A 682 -10.12 -23.20 -5.22
C GLY A 682 -10.40 -22.21 -4.11
N VAL A 683 -10.67 -20.96 -4.50
CA VAL A 683 -11.23 -19.78 -3.85
C VAL A 683 -10.20 -18.80 -3.33
#